data_2020ec906a5d8f3a174b4ea4d30cb517
#
_entry.id   2020ec906a5d8f3a174b4ea4d30cb517
#
_cell.length_a   1.000
_cell.length_b   1.000
_cell.length_c   1.000
_cell.angle_alpha   90.00
_cell.angle_beta   90.00
_cell.angle_gamma   90.00
#
_symmetry.space_group_name_H-M   'P 1'
#
loop_
_entity.id
_entity.type
_entity.pdbx_description
1 polymer ?
#
loop_
_entity_poly.entity_id
_entity_poly.type
_entity_poly.pdbx_seq_one_letter_code
_entity_poly.pdbx_strand_id
1 'polypeptide(L)'
;VTVTFTYTNNTDAALTVFPTASNLSGVLTTGAPNCRWHNLAAHTTKSCTSATHTVTAEDVAAGTFTPSATWAATRDRNGTDVIAGDFVAATDPITVAAGTRPVAPDPLETPQDYAIGDKVRLASPGLAGFNCHRIPALTTATNGWIIAAWDGRPDTCQDAPQANSIVYRISKDGGKSWTPIMTALAGTPGAAKIGYSDPSFVVDRTTGTIFMFSVKSYDVGLFQSHLGTDPAARNILHAHVVESHDNGMTWETPRTITDQVTTGYEGQWFTRFASSGEGIQLRYGAHAGRLIQQYAVANSGTTSLMAVSVYSDDHGATWKPGEPTEGSADENKVVELSDGRLLLNSRTQGTAGQRLESISYDGGQTWGPFRHNWDLTDPRNNASIIRAYPDAPEGSARARVLLFSNADSSSARANGTIRVSYDDGFTWNDGVVFESGDMAYSTLHALPDGTWGLLYESGGYKNIEFMRVDAAYLHLSDPGEDPAPTPEPTPDPTPDPQPTPDPTPAVTPAHWVNTGSGWKWQLEDSTFAMNQTITIGESTYRFGADGYMVTGWDNADGVWSYYNAYGARVSGWVGSGGSWYYIDPATGAMATGWVQVGPTWYLFSASGQMLTGWQYAGAWYYLAPSGAMVTGWQNIGITWYYFGEDGQMATGWTMISGRWYYFASLGAWV
;
A
#
# COMPACT_ATOMS: atom_id res chain seq x y z
N VAL A 1 12.96 -31.64 20.86
CA VAL A 1 13.07 -32.81 21.75
C VAL A 1 12.64 -32.41 23.14
N THR A 2 11.79 -33.23 23.80
CA THR A 2 11.42 -33.06 25.22
C THR A 2 12.12 -34.10 26.05
N VAL A 3 12.74 -33.69 27.14
CA VAL A 3 13.48 -34.57 28.06
C VAL A 3 12.78 -34.56 29.41
N THR A 4 12.59 -35.73 29.98
CA THR A 4 12.03 -35.89 31.33
C THR A 4 13.12 -36.32 32.31
N PHE A 5 13.33 -35.51 33.34
CA PHE A 5 14.22 -35.89 34.46
C PHE A 5 13.37 -36.41 35.64
N THR A 6 13.77 -37.52 36.20
CA THR A 6 13.08 -38.13 37.35
C THR A 6 14.02 -38.13 38.55
N TYR A 7 13.55 -37.67 39.69
CA TYR A 7 14.27 -37.64 40.96
C TYR A 7 13.59 -38.50 41.98
N THR A 8 14.42 -39.26 42.68
CA THR A 8 13.98 -40.00 43.86
C THR A 8 14.77 -39.51 45.07
N ASN A 9 14.09 -39.02 46.08
CA ASN A 9 14.72 -38.71 47.36
C ASN A 9 14.86 -40.01 48.16
N ASN A 10 16.02 -40.56 48.19
CA ASN A 10 16.32 -41.83 48.91
C ASN A 10 16.72 -41.62 50.38
N THR A 11 16.59 -40.42 50.92
CA THR A 11 16.91 -40.10 52.32
C THR A 11 15.66 -40.15 53.22
N ASP A 12 15.88 -40.22 54.53
CA ASP A 12 14.82 -40.19 55.54
C ASP A 12 14.31 -38.77 55.89
N ALA A 13 14.81 -37.74 55.17
CA ALA A 13 14.45 -36.35 55.40
C ALA A 13 13.93 -35.70 54.12
N ALA A 14 13.08 -34.67 54.27
CA ALA A 14 12.66 -33.88 53.14
C ALA A 14 13.82 -33.01 52.57
N LEU A 15 13.93 -32.91 51.25
CA LEU A 15 14.96 -32.18 50.55
C LEU A 15 14.43 -31.10 49.62
N THR A 16 15.19 -30.03 49.44
CA THR A 16 15.03 -29.11 48.31
C THR A 16 16.01 -29.50 47.22
N VAL A 17 15.49 -29.80 46.02
CA VAL A 17 16.28 -30.23 44.86
C VAL A 17 16.11 -29.19 43.76
N PHE A 18 17.22 -28.71 43.19
CA PHE A 18 17.19 -27.70 42.15
C PHE A 18 18.33 -27.83 41.14
N PRO A 19 18.13 -27.43 39.90
CA PRO A 19 19.15 -27.46 38.88
C PRO A 19 20.17 -26.33 39.08
N THR A 20 21.47 -26.59 38.84
CA THR A 20 22.54 -25.61 38.90
C THR A 20 23.12 -25.29 37.54
N ALA A 21 23.04 -26.22 36.57
CA ALA A 21 23.40 -26.02 35.17
C ALA A 21 22.57 -26.93 34.25
N SER A 22 22.35 -26.56 33.00
CA SER A 22 21.73 -27.42 32.00
C SER A 22 21.98 -26.88 30.58
N ASN A 23 22.06 -27.79 29.61
CA ASN A 23 22.04 -27.49 28.19
C ASN A 23 20.61 -27.55 27.57
N LEU A 24 19.58 -27.62 28.42
CA LEU A 24 18.19 -27.71 28.04
C LEU A 24 17.43 -26.44 28.48
N SER A 25 16.53 -25.98 27.66
CA SER A 25 15.58 -24.90 28.00
C SER A 25 14.55 -25.40 29.03
N GLY A 26 14.01 -24.51 29.87
CA GLY A 26 12.96 -24.81 30.85
C GLY A 26 13.44 -25.46 32.13
N VAL A 27 14.75 -25.83 32.26
CA VAL A 27 15.32 -26.45 33.46
C VAL A 27 15.70 -25.40 34.50
N LEU A 28 16.39 -24.34 34.08
CA LEU A 28 16.93 -23.29 34.98
C LEU A 28 15.96 -22.09 35.20
N THR A 29 14.80 -22.08 34.58
CA THR A 29 13.88 -20.95 34.68
C THR A 29 13.33 -20.76 36.10
N THR A 30 13.25 -19.52 36.56
CA THR A 30 12.58 -19.14 37.80
C THR A 30 11.07 -18.94 37.54
N GLY A 31 10.25 -19.84 38.00
CA GLY A 31 8.81 -19.84 37.80
C GLY A 31 8.26 -21.24 37.53
N ALA A 32 6.99 -21.45 37.70
CA ALA A 32 6.38 -22.74 37.38
C ALA A 32 5.99 -22.82 35.87
N PRO A 33 6.16 -23.97 35.20
CA PRO A 33 6.78 -25.20 35.70
C PRO A 33 8.30 -25.19 35.50
N ASN A 34 9.07 -25.34 36.55
CA ASN A 34 10.50 -25.50 36.50
C ASN A 34 10.89 -26.83 37.15
N CYS A 35 12.15 -27.26 36.92
CA CYS A 35 12.65 -28.50 37.48
C CYS A 35 13.17 -28.36 38.93
N ARG A 36 12.52 -27.55 39.76
CA ARG A 36 12.88 -27.30 41.17
C ARG A 36 11.77 -27.82 42.09
N TRP A 37 12.18 -28.58 43.12
CA TRP A 37 11.26 -29.07 44.14
C TRP A 37 11.69 -28.64 45.53
N HIS A 38 10.83 -27.87 46.19
CA HIS A 38 11.00 -27.55 47.61
C HIS A 38 10.30 -28.59 48.45
N ASN A 39 10.96 -29.06 49.52
CA ASN A 39 10.40 -29.99 50.47
C ASN A 39 9.96 -31.33 49.83
N LEU A 40 10.78 -31.89 48.94
CA LEU A 40 10.56 -33.22 48.39
C LEU A 40 10.64 -34.25 49.48
N ALA A 41 9.51 -34.86 49.87
CA ALA A 41 9.40 -35.75 51.00
C ALA A 41 10.36 -36.96 50.88
N ALA A 42 10.76 -37.54 52.04
CA ALA A 42 11.54 -38.76 52.09
C ALA A 42 10.91 -39.86 51.20
N HIS A 43 11.75 -40.63 50.55
CA HIS A 43 11.38 -41.76 49.67
C HIS A 43 10.33 -41.47 48.60
N THR A 44 10.24 -40.19 48.13
CA THR A 44 9.32 -39.80 47.06
C THR A 44 10.07 -39.55 45.77
N THR A 45 9.36 -39.81 44.67
CA THR A 45 9.84 -39.56 43.29
C THR A 45 9.03 -38.43 42.65
N LYS A 46 9.71 -37.52 41.93
CA LYS A 46 9.11 -36.46 41.11
C LYS A 46 9.78 -36.40 39.76
N SER A 47 9.02 -35.95 38.75
CA SER A 47 9.51 -35.79 37.37
C SER A 47 9.41 -34.35 36.93
N CYS A 48 10.40 -33.89 36.16
CA CYS A 48 10.41 -32.64 35.42
C CYS A 48 10.21 -32.94 33.95
N THR A 49 9.14 -32.42 33.36
CA THR A 49 8.78 -32.60 31.95
C THR A 49 8.91 -31.33 31.11
N SER A 50 9.36 -30.23 31.73
CA SER A 50 9.50 -28.93 31.05
C SER A 50 10.84 -28.71 30.36
N ALA A 51 11.75 -29.70 30.46
CA ALA A 51 13.06 -29.63 29.82
C ALA A 51 12.95 -29.87 28.30
N THR A 52 13.35 -28.91 27.50
CA THR A 52 13.29 -29.01 26.05
C THR A 52 14.61 -28.62 25.39
N HIS A 53 14.85 -29.15 24.20
CA HIS A 53 15.94 -28.73 23.32
C HIS A 53 15.41 -28.58 21.90
N THR A 54 15.71 -27.44 21.26
CA THR A 54 15.50 -27.24 19.83
C THR A 54 16.73 -27.72 19.09
N VAL A 55 16.57 -28.71 18.22
CA VAL A 55 17.69 -29.28 17.44
C VAL A 55 18.31 -28.18 16.58
N THR A 56 19.58 -27.98 16.66
CA THR A 56 20.37 -26.99 15.93
C THR A 56 21.08 -27.62 14.72
N ALA A 57 21.60 -26.76 13.83
CA ALA A 57 22.43 -27.21 12.73
C ALA A 57 23.72 -27.89 13.22
N GLU A 58 24.23 -27.50 14.38
CA GLU A 58 25.41 -28.11 15.04
C GLU A 58 25.10 -29.52 15.54
N ASP A 59 23.92 -29.75 16.14
CA ASP A 59 23.46 -31.07 16.55
C ASP A 59 23.34 -32.02 15.36
N VAL A 60 22.80 -31.51 14.24
CA VAL A 60 22.70 -32.27 12.99
C VAL A 60 24.09 -32.62 12.45
N ALA A 61 25.03 -31.68 12.46
CA ALA A 61 26.43 -31.93 12.04
C ALA A 61 27.15 -32.89 12.93
N ALA A 62 26.88 -32.86 14.24
CA ALA A 62 27.44 -33.80 15.21
C ALA A 62 26.80 -35.19 15.13
N GLY A 63 25.61 -35.31 14.57
CA GLY A 63 24.84 -36.55 14.48
C GLY A 63 24.24 -37.03 15.81
N THR A 64 24.53 -36.34 16.91
CA THR A 64 24.04 -36.67 18.25
C THR A 64 23.91 -35.42 19.13
N PHE A 65 22.95 -35.45 20.06
CA PHE A 65 22.80 -34.49 21.13
C PHE A 65 22.70 -35.24 22.47
N THR A 66 23.48 -34.85 23.47
CA THR A 66 23.44 -35.44 24.81
C THR A 66 22.78 -34.46 25.78
N PRO A 67 21.51 -34.69 26.18
CA PRO A 67 20.86 -33.88 27.20
C PRO A 67 21.58 -34.01 28.55
N SER A 68 21.82 -32.89 29.22
CA SER A 68 22.43 -32.88 30.54
C SER A 68 21.86 -31.77 31.44
N ALA A 69 21.84 -32.07 32.73
CA ALA A 69 21.58 -31.08 33.76
C ALA A 69 22.34 -31.44 35.02
N THR A 70 22.87 -30.45 35.70
CA THR A 70 23.53 -30.58 37.00
C THR A 70 22.56 -30.09 38.07
N TRP A 71 22.54 -30.77 39.21
CA TRP A 71 21.60 -30.56 40.27
C TRP A 71 22.28 -30.51 41.63
N ALA A 72 21.67 -29.82 42.59
CA ALA A 72 22.06 -29.83 44.00
C ALA A 72 20.85 -30.19 44.86
N ALA A 73 21.11 -30.83 45.98
CA ALA A 73 20.13 -31.14 47.01
C ALA A 73 20.54 -30.50 48.35
N THR A 74 19.58 -29.80 49.00
CA THR A 74 19.77 -29.12 50.28
C THR A 74 18.66 -29.48 51.27
N ARG A 75 18.96 -29.40 52.59
CA ARG A 75 17.93 -29.57 53.64
C ARG A 75 17.11 -28.30 53.83
N ASP A 76 17.69 -27.17 53.55
CA ASP A 76 17.04 -25.88 53.72
C ASP A 76 16.45 -25.34 52.40
N ARG A 77 15.53 -24.40 52.50
CA ARG A 77 14.87 -23.78 51.36
C ARG A 77 15.75 -22.79 50.59
N ASN A 78 16.81 -22.33 51.24
CA ASN A 78 17.70 -21.29 50.73
C ASN A 78 18.91 -21.83 49.98
N GLY A 79 19.12 -23.15 49.98
CA GLY A 79 20.21 -23.77 49.25
C GLY A 79 21.55 -23.68 49.95
N THR A 80 21.57 -23.43 51.26
CA THR A 80 22.82 -23.23 52.04
C THR A 80 23.29 -24.49 52.78
N ASP A 81 22.41 -25.39 53.19
CA ASP A 81 22.75 -26.67 53.82
C ASP A 81 22.82 -27.79 52.75
N VAL A 82 23.88 -27.79 51.96
CA VAL A 82 24.11 -28.72 50.85
C VAL A 82 24.39 -30.11 51.36
N ILE A 83 23.57 -31.11 51.03
CA ILE A 83 23.77 -32.53 51.38
C ILE A 83 24.50 -33.26 50.27
N ALA A 84 24.21 -32.94 49.03
CA ALA A 84 24.90 -33.46 47.86
C ALA A 84 25.09 -32.30 46.88
N GLY A 85 26.35 -31.99 46.61
CA GLY A 85 26.74 -31.03 45.58
C GLY A 85 26.72 -31.68 44.22
N ASP A 86 26.48 -30.89 43.23
CA ASP A 86 26.58 -31.11 41.79
C ASP A 86 26.60 -32.59 41.32
N PHE A 87 25.45 -33.22 41.37
CA PHE A 87 25.28 -34.51 40.68
C PHE A 87 24.70 -34.28 39.27
N VAL A 88 25.31 -34.93 38.29
CA VAL A 88 24.94 -34.81 36.87
C VAL A 88 23.93 -35.89 36.52
N ALA A 89 22.76 -35.49 35.98
CA ALA A 89 21.86 -36.37 35.28
C ALA A 89 22.11 -36.21 33.77
N ALA A 90 22.63 -37.23 33.13
CA ALA A 90 22.74 -37.32 31.67
C ALA A 90 21.99 -38.56 31.17
N THR A 91 21.46 -38.48 29.99
CA THR A 91 20.92 -39.65 29.28
C THR A 91 21.96 -40.12 28.26
N ASP A 92 21.69 -41.29 27.65
CA ASP A 92 22.41 -41.69 26.46
C ASP A 92 22.26 -40.64 25.35
N PRO A 93 23.26 -40.47 24.46
CA PRO A 93 23.18 -39.57 23.35
C PRO A 93 21.93 -39.86 22.48
N ILE A 94 21.17 -38.84 22.21
CA ILE A 94 20.02 -38.90 21.27
C ILE A 94 20.61 -38.77 19.87
N THR A 95 20.37 -39.74 19.00
CA THR A 95 20.77 -39.65 17.60
C THR A 95 19.98 -38.53 16.93
N VAL A 96 20.69 -37.52 16.41
CA VAL A 96 20.14 -36.45 15.61
C VAL A 96 20.57 -36.72 14.18
N ALA A 97 19.69 -37.33 13.39
CA ALA A 97 19.86 -37.37 11.93
C ALA A 97 19.22 -36.13 11.32
N ALA A 98 19.82 -35.61 10.26
CA ALA A 98 19.05 -34.77 9.32
C ALA A 98 17.90 -35.67 8.81
N GLY A 99 16.81 -35.63 9.53
CA GLY A 99 15.61 -36.38 9.14
C GLY A 99 15.13 -35.78 7.85
N THR A 100 15.24 -36.50 6.77
CA THR A 100 14.21 -36.40 5.74
C THR A 100 12.91 -36.94 6.37
N ARG A 101 12.30 -36.13 7.23
CA ARG A 101 10.84 -36.24 7.40
C ARG A 101 10.33 -36.13 5.97
N PRO A 102 9.56 -37.08 5.43
CA PRO A 102 8.80 -36.79 4.24
C PRO A 102 7.96 -35.57 4.61
N VAL A 103 8.40 -34.40 4.17
CA VAL A 103 7.58 -33.20 4.20
C VAL A 103 6.43 -33.61 3.30
N ALA A 104 5.24 -33.81 3.88
CA ALA A 104 4.05 -33.95 3.04
C ALA A 104 4.14 -32.76 2.06
N PRO A 105 4.02 -33.00 0.75
CA PRO A 105 4.14 -31.92 -0.21
C PRO A 105 3.23 -30.81 0.25
N ASP A 106 3.72 -29.57 0.23
CA ASP A 106 2.91 -28.39 0.58
C ASP A 106 1.64 -28.50 -0.27
N PRO A 107 0.43 -28.52 0.30
CA PRO A 107 -0.80 -28.69 -0.46
C PRO A 107 -0.93 -27.67 -1.59
N LEU A 108 -0.23 -26.53 -1.49
CA LEU A 108 -0.18 -25.50 -2.53
C LEU A 108 0.71 -25.87 -3.73
N GLU A 109 1.56 -26.90 -3.66
CA GLU A 109 2.35 -27.39 -4.80
C GLU A 109 1.51 -28.18 -5.82
N THR A 110 0.32 -28.64 -5.43
CA THR A 110 -0.61 -29.31 -6.33
C THR A 110 -1.56 -28.29 -6.94
N PRO A 111 -1.65 -28.18 -8.29
CA PRO A 111 -2.57 -27.26 -8.93
C PRO A 111 -4.02 -27.47 -8.50
N GLN A 112 -4.68 -26.37 -8.14
CA GLN A 112 -6.09 -26.32 -7.79
C GLN A 112 -6.79 -25.29 -8.69
N ASP A 113 -7.98 -25.60 -9.14
CA ASP A 113 -8.80 -24.65 -9.90
C ASP A 113 -9.59 -23.75 -8.93
N TYR A 114 -8.89 -22.77 -8.34
CA TYR A 114 -9.52 -21.75 -7.51
C TYR A 114 -10.42 -20.85 -8.36
N ALA A 115 -11.65 -20.66 -7.91
CA ALA A 115 -12.56 -19.72 -8.55
C ALA A 115 -12.13 -18.27 -8.28
N ILE A 116 -12.67 -17.35 -9.07
CA ILE A 116 -12.57 -15.92 -8.80
C ILE A 116 -13.19 -15.62 -7.43
N GLY A 117 -12.46 -14.91 -6.59
CA GLY A 117 -12.85 -14.61 -5.21
C GLY A 117 -12.47 -15.65 -4.16
N ASP A 118 -11.94 -16.82 -4.57
CA ASP A 118 -11.44 -17.81 -3.61
C ASP A 118 -10.16 -17.34 -2.94
N LYS A 119 -10.08 -17.57 -1.62
CA LYS A 119 -8.92 -17.20 -0.79
C LYS A 119 -7.94 -18.36 -0.72
N VAL A 120 -6.70 -18.12 -1.14
CA VAL A 120 -5.60 -19.07 -1.09
C VAL A 120 -4.61 -18.64 -0.02
N ARG A 121 -4.52 -19.39 1.07
CA ARG A 121 -3.61 -19.07 2.18
C ARG A 121 -2.18 -19.45 1.84
N LEU A 122 -1.34 -18.45 1.53
CA LEU A 122 0.07 -18.66 1.21
C LEU A 122 0.95 -18.84 2.45
N ALA A 123 0.57 -18.22 3.59
CA ALA A 123 1.29 -18.38 4.83
C ALA A 123 0.40 -18.24 6.07
N SER A 124 0.78 -18.94 7.14
CA SER A 124 0.15 -18.89 8.45
C SER A 124 1.20 -19.06 9.55
N PRO A 125 0.92 -18.69 10.81
CA PRO A 125 1.87 -18.81 11.92
C PRO A 125 2.48 -20.20 12.05
N GLY A 126 3.79 -20.26 12.23
CA GLY A 126 4.57 -21.50 12.35
C GLY A 126 5.05 -22.09 11.02
N LEU A 127 4.53 -21.63 9.88
CA LEU A 127 4.97 -22.13 8.58
C LEU A 127 6.40 -21.66 8.27
N ALA A 128 7.24 -22.57 7.77
CA ALA A 128 8.66 -22.33 7.48
C ALA A 128 9.48 -21.78 8.67
N GLY A 129 9.01 -21.99 9.92
CA GLY A 129 9.69 -21.54 11.14
C GLY A 129 9.40 -20.10 11.55
N PHE A 130 8.46 -19.42 10.90
CA PHE A 130 8.08 -18.04 11.21
C PHE A 130 6.76 -17.99 11.99
N ASN A 131 6.76 -17.33 13.14
CA ASN A 131 5.57 -17.18 13.99
C ASN A 131 4.59 -16.12 13.49
N CYS A 132 5.03 -15.28 12.58
CA CYS A 132 4.21 -14.21 11.99
C CYS A 132 4.63 -13.95 10.55
N HIS A 133 3.64 -13.69 9.68
CA HIS A 133 3.82 -13.34 8.28
C HIS A 133 3.13 -12.01 8.01
N ARG A 134 3.90 -11.00 7.55
CA ARG A 134 3.40 -9.65 7.35
C ARG A 134 3.95 -9.01 6.09
N ILE A 135 3.37 -7.87 5.72
CA ILE A 135 3.89 -6.93 4.70
C ILE A 135 3.92 -7.56 3.31
N PRO A 136 2.75 -7.70 2.66
CA PRO A 136 2.62 -8.34 1.36
C PRO A 136 3.20 -7.47 0.23
N ALA A 137 3.90 -8.12 -0.71
CA ALA A 137 4.34 -7.58 -1.98
C ALA A 137 4.02 -8.57 -3.09
N LEU A 138 3.51 -8.09 -4.22
CA LEU A 138 3.05 -8.92 -5.33
C LEU A 138 3.52 -8.31 -6.65
N THR A 139 3.99 -9.16 -7.56
CA THR A 139 4.34 -8.74 -8.92
C THR A 139 4.26 -9.92 -9.89
N THR A 140 4.40 -9.65 -11.19
CA THR A 140 4.62 -10.67 -12.22
C THR A 140 5.94 -10.45 -12.92
N ALA A 141 6.69 -11.53 -13.09
CA ALA A 141 7.85 -11.56 -13.95
C ALA A 141 7.44 -11.42 -15.43
N THR A 142 8.37 -11.05 -16.31
CA THR A 142 8.10 -10.86 -17.75
C THR A 142 7.65 -12.13 -18.48
N ASN A 143 7.90 -13.31 -17.91
CA ASN A 143 7.40 -14.59 -18.40
C ASN A 143 5.99 -14.93 -17.89
N GLY A 144 5.34 -14.05 -17.14
CA GLY A 144 3.99 -14.24 -16.60
C GLY A 144 3.91 -14.97 -15.26
N TRP A 145 5.03 -15.36 -14.64
CA TRP A 145 4.99 -15.98 -13.31
C TRP A 145 4.65 -14.95 -12.24
N ILE A 146 3.77 -15.33 -11.32
CA ILE A 146 3.37 -14.50 -10.18
C ILE A 146 4.36 -14.72 -9.03
N ILE A 147 4.87 -13.65 -8.45
CA ILE A 147 5.79 -13.67 -7.31
C ILE A 147 5.12 -12.95 -6.15
N ALA A 148 4.86 -13.67 -5.07
CA ALA A 148 4.33 -13.14 -3.81
C ALA A 148 5.41 -13.19 -2.74
N ALA A 149 5.77 -12.05 -2.15
CA ALA A 149 6.76 -11.93 -1.08
C ALA A 149 6.18 -11.26 0.16
N TRP A 150 6.79 -11.51 1.30
CA TRP A 150 6.40 -10.91 2.58
C TRP A 150 7.49 -11.08 3.64
N ASP A 151 7.32 -10.41 4.78
CA ASP A 151 8.16 -10.63 5.97
C ASP A 151 7.84 -11.98 6.62
N GLY A 152 8.84 -12.85 6.73
CA GLY A 152 8.85 -13.97 7.65
C GLY A 152 9.46 -13.52 8.99
N ARG A 153 8.63 -13.44 10.04
CA ARG A 153 9.02 -12.94 11.36
C ARG A 153 9.15 -14.09 12.34
N PRO A 154 10.36 -14.40 12.83
CA PRO A 154 10.59 -15.65 13.57
C PRO A 154 9.92 -15.66 14.95
N ASP A 155 9.96 -14.57 15.70
CA ASP A 155 9.56 -14.54 17.10
C ASP A 155 8.17 -13.90 17.32
N THR A 156 8.01 -12.68 16.88
CA THR A 156 6.79 -11.86 17.07
C THR A 156 6.38 -11.17 15.79
N CYS A 157 5.20 -10.51 15.78
CA CYS A 157 4.77 -9.68 14.66
C CYS A 157 5.36 -8.25 14.68
N GLN A 158 6.32 -7.95 15.56
CA GLN A 158 6.92 -6.61 15.68
C GLN A 158 7.80 -6.27 14.48
N ASP A 159 7.85 -4.97 14.17
CA ASP A 159 8.69 -4.39 13.12
C ASP A 159 10.17 -4.39 13.53
N ALA A 160 11.06 -3.86 12.65
CA ALA A 160 12.47 -3.68 12.95
C ALA A 160 12.70 -2.99 14.31
N PRO A 161 13.72 -3.39 15.08
CA PRO A 161 14.87 -4.23 14.73
C PRO A 161 14.69 -5.70 15.16
N GLN A 162 14.13 -6.53 14.32
CA GLN A 162 14.00 -7.97 14.54
C GLN A 162 14.81 -8.73 13.48
N ALA A 163 15.05 -10.03 13.70
CA ALA A 163 15.72 -10.90 12.73
C ALA A 163 14.74 -11.38 11.63
N ASN A 164 13.94 -10.46 11.10
CA ASN A 164 12.98 -10.76 10.05
C ASN A 164 13.70 -11.17 8.76
N SER A 165 13.07 -12.04 7.98
CA SER A 165 13.53 -12.47 6.66
C SER A 165 12.53 -12.03 5.59
N ILE A 166 12.97 -11.78 4.37
CA ILE A 166 12.07 -11.70 3.24
C ILE A 166 11.92 -13.10 2.64
N VAL A 167 10.70 -13.58 2.65
CA VAL A 167 10.33 -14.89 2.10
C VAL A 167 9.32 -14.72 0.97
N TYR A 168 9.23 -15.72 0.08
CA TYR A 168 8.39 -15.62 -1.10
C TYR A 168 7.96 -16.98 -1.63
N ARG A 169 6.94 -16.96 -2.50
CA ARG A 169 6.49 -18.09 -3.33
C ARG A 169 6.33 -17.64 -4.77
N ILE A 170 6.44 -18.57 -5.70
CA ILE A 170 6.19 -18.34 -7.12
C ILE A 170 5.04 -19.25 -7.57
N SER A 171 4.10 -18.68 -8.32
CA SER A 171 3.12 -19.44 -9.10
C SER A 171 3.48 -19.33 -10.58
N LYS A 172 3.56 -20.47 -11.25
CA LYS A 172 3.87 -20.57 -12.68
C LYS A 172 2.64 -20.82 -13.56
N ASP A 173 1.49 -20.93 -12.95
CA ASP A 173 0.23 -21.37 -13.55
C ASP A 173 -0.97 -20.45 -13.19
N GLY A 174 -0.70 -19.16 -12.95
CA GLY A 174 -1.72 -18.17 -12.71
C GLY A 174 -2.37 -18.26 -11.32
N GLY A 175 -1.65 -18.76 -10.31
CA GLY A 175 -2.13 -18.84 -8.92
C GLY A 175 -2.76 -20.20 -8.56
N LYS A 176 -2.74 -21.18 -9.47
CA LYS A 176 -3.31 -22.53 -9.22
C LYS A 176 -2.41 -23.38 -8.32
N SER A 177 -1.11 -23.20 -8.42
CA SER A 177 -0.14 -23.81 -7.52
C SER A 177 0.99 -22.83 -7.17
N TRP A 178 1.68 -23.11 -6.07
CA TRP A 178 2.72 -22.26 -5.54
C TRP A 178 3.92 -23.10 -5.09
N THR A 179 5.13 -22.61 -5.32
CA THR A 179 6.34 -23.24 -4.78
C THR A 179 6.27 -23.32 -3.23
N PRO A 180 7.06 -24.17 -2.60
CA PRO A 180 7.33 -24.02 -1.16
C PRO A 180 7.78 -22.60 -0.84
N ILE A 181 7.67 -22.19 0.44
CA ILE A 181 8.25 -20.92 0.88
C ILE A 181 9.76 -20.94 0.67
N MET A 182 10.26 -19.99 -0.08
CA MET A 182 11.68 -19.73 -0.34
C MET A 182 12.11 -18.47 0.40
N THR A 183 13.40 -18.33 0.68
CA THR A 183 13.97 -17.15 1.35
C THR A 183 14.82 -16.37 0.37
N ALA A 184 14.47 -15.11 0.14
CA ALA A 184 15.27 -14.18 -0.67
C ALA A 184 16.36 -13.51 0.18
N LEU A 185 16.00 -13.03 1.38
CA LEU A 185 16.91 -12.36 2.31
C LEU A 185 16.73 -12.96 3.70
N ALA A 186 17.75 -13.64 4.19
CA ALA A 186 17.71 -14.33 5.48
C ALA A 186 18.11 -13.41 6.64
N GLY A 187 17.22 -13.24 7.60
CA GLY A 187 17.53 -12.60 8.88
C GLY A 187 18.47 -13.46 9.74
N THR A 188 19.26 -12.82 10.57
CA THR A 188 20.19 -13.48 11.49
C THR A 188 19.89 -13.04 12.92
N PRO A 189 19.57 -13.95 13.84
CA PRO A 189 19.34 -13.62 15.25
C PRO A 189 20.66 -13.45 16.05
N GLY A 190 20.55 -13.05 17.32
CA GLY A 190 21.64 -12.97 18.27
C GLY A 190 22.47 -11.69 18.20
N ALA A 191 23.74 -11.75 18.64
CA ALA A 191 24.61 -10.58 18.74
C ALA A 191 24.98 -9.97 17.36
N ALA A 192 25.00 -10.80 16.32
CA ALA A 192 25.21 -10.37 14.94
C ALA A 192 23.90 -10.08 14.19
N LYS A 193 22.85 -9.71 14.92
CA LYS A 193 21.50 -9.53 14.36
C LYS A 193 21.48 -8.72 13.07
N ILE A 194 20.79 -9.28 12.09
CA ILE A 194 20.43 -8.64 10.82
C ILE A 194 18.96 -8.95 10.57
N GLY A 195 18.18 -7.96 10.18
CA GLY A 195 16.81 -8.14 9.78
C GLY A 195 16.51 -7.45 8.44
N TYR A 196 15.56 -8.01 7.70
CA TYR A 196 15.05 -7.47 6.46
C TYR A 196 13.53 -7.40 6.55
N SER A 197 12.95 -6.27 6.15
CA SER A 197 11.50 -6.03 6.20
C SER A 197 11.03 -5.19 5.02
N ASP A 198 9.71 -5.14 4.83
CA ASP A 198 9.04 -4.26 3.89
C ASP A 198 9.43 -4.52 2.42
N PRO A 199 9.23 -5.74 1.88
CA PRO A 199 9.52 -6.03 0.50
C PRO A 199 8.67 -5.17 -0.44
N SER A 200 9.28 -4.68 -1.53
CA SER A 200 8.61 -3.98 -2.61
C SER A 200 9.25 -4.30 -3.93
N PHE A 201 8.45 -4.60 -4.95
CA PHE A 201 8.96 -4.98 -6.26
C PHE A 201 8.95 -3.81 -7.24
N VAL A 202 9.95 -3.76 -8.10
CA VAL A 202 9.94 -3.01 -9.36
C VAL A 202 10.43 -3.94 -10.46
N VAL A 203 9.67 -4.07 -11.53
CA VAL A 203 10.07 -4.90 -12.68
C VAL A 203 10.43 -4.00 -13.85
N ASP A 204 11.69 -4.10 -14.28
CA ASP A 204 12.09 -3.52 -15.56
C ASP A 204 11.66 -4.43 -16.71
N ARG A 205 10.60 -4.06 -17.37
CA ARG A 205 10.00 -4.85 -18.46
C ARG A 205 10.85 -4.87 -19.73
N THR A 206 11.85 -3.95 -19.83
CA THR A 206 12.78 -3.89 -20.94
C THR A 206 13.87 -4.95 -20.83
N THR A 207 14.42 -5.14 -19.63
CA THR A 207 15.51 -6.09 -19.36
C THR A 207 15.02 -7.42 -18.79
N GLY A 208 13.81 -7.44 -18.20
CA GLY A 208 13.27 -8.56 -17.44
C GLY A 208 13.80 -8.64 -16.01
N THR A 209 14.61 -7.68 -15.58
CA THR A 209 15.16 -7.64 -14.22
C THR A 209 14.07 -7.31 -13.20
N ILE A 210 14.04 -8.09 -12.13
CA ILE A 210 13.15 -7.85 -10.98
C ILE A 210 14.00 -7.29 -9.85
N PHE A 211 13.68 -6.07 -9.41
CA PHE A 211 14.24 -5.45 -8.22
C PHE A 211 13.31 -5.70 -7.05
N MET A 212 13.85 -6.18 -5.92
CA MET A 212 13.12 -6.25 -4.66
C MET A 212 13.83 -5.35 -3.64
N PHE A 213 13.19 -4.24 -3.33
CA PHE A 213 13.61 -3.32 -2.29
C PHE A 213 13.20 -3.84 -0.92
N SER A 214 13.97 -3.46 0.09
CA SER A 214 13.66 -3.78 1.48
C SER A 214 14.37 -2.81 2.42
N VAL A 215 13.96 -2.86 3.68
CA VAL A 215 14.70 -2.26 4.79
C VAL A 215 15.66 -3.31 5.32
N LYS A 216 16.95 -2.92 5.53
CA LYS A 216 17.90 -3.72 6.30
C LYS A 216 18.17 -3.03 7.64
N SER A 217 17.95 -3.75 8.72
CA SER A 217 18.17 -3.25 10.09
C SER A 217 19.15 -4.12 10.85
N TYR A 218 19.81 -3.52 11.81
CA TYR A 218 20.65 -4.20 12.79
C TYR A 218 20.06 -4.02 14.20
N ASP A 219 20.39 -2.92 14.87
CA ASP A 219 20.07 -2.71 16.28
C ASP A 219 18.96 -1.66 16.49
N VAL A 220 18.58 -0.93 15.44
CA VAL A 220 17.62 0.17 15.52
C VAL A 220 16.44 -0.03 14.57
N GLY A 221 15.28 0.49 14.98
CA GLY A 221 14.08 0.62 14.14
C GLY A 221 13.95 2.02 13.53
N LEU A 222 12.77 2.31 12.96
CA LEU A 222 12.50 3.49 12.15
C LEU A 222 12.91 4.81 12.82
N PHE A 223 12.38 5.09 14.01
CA PHE A 223 12.61 6.37 14.72
C PHE A 223 13.83 6.38 15.64
N GLN A 224 14.56 5.27 15.75
CA GLN A 224 15.82 5.14 16.47
C GLN A 224 17.04 5.17 15.55
N SER A 225 16.83 5.27 14.24
CA SER A 225 17.89 5.37 13.26
C SER A 225 18.65 6.71 13.40
N HIS A 226 19.89 6.73 12.92
CA HIS A 226 20.76 7.90 12.95
C HIS A 226 21.08 8.41 11.55
N LEU A 227 21.62 9.63 11.48
CA LEU A 227 22.21 10.16 10.26
C LEU A 227 23.39 9.29 9.80
N GLY A 228 23.55 9.18 8.49
CA GLY A 228 24.67 8.47 7.88
C GLY A 228 24.27 7.51 6.76
N THR A 229 25.29 7.05 6.05
CA THR A 229 25.14 6.16 4.87
C THR A 229 26.14 4.99 4.90
N ASP A 230 27.00 4.88 5.91
CA ASP A 230 27.96 3.79 6.05
C ASP A 230 27.23 2.44 6.16
N PRO A 231 27.37 1.52 5.20
CA PRO A 231 26.62 0.25 5.17
C PRO A 231 26.97 -0.69 6.34
N ALA A 232 28.07 -0.44 7.05
CA ALA A 232 28.48 -1.18 8.24
C ALA A 232 27.89 -0.62 9.55
N ALA A 233 27.30 0.58 9.52
CA ALA A 233 26.77 1.23 10.71
C ALA A 233 25.52 0.50 11.22
N ARG A 234 25.58 0.00 12.45
CA ARG A 234 24.50 -0.78 13.06
C ARG A 234 23.35 0.07 13.62
N ASN A 235 23.59 1.36 13.80
CA ASN A 235 22.62 2.35 14.28
C ASN A 235 21.90 3.13 13.16
N ILE A 236 21.94 2.61 11.94
CA ILE A 236 21.27 3.17 10.76
C ILE A 236 20.29 2.15 10.21
N LEU A 237 19.12 2.61 9.83
CA LEU A 237 18.17 1.86 9.01
C LEU A 237 18.55 2.02 7.54
N HIS A 238 18.91 0.94 6.88
CA HIS A 238 19.47 0.96 5.54
C HIS A 238 18.44 0.71 4.45
N ALA A 239 18.51 1.46 3.37
CA ALA A 239 17.87 1.15 2.11
C ALA A 239 18.64 0.02 1.40
N HIS A 240 17.93 -1.01 0.96
CA HIS A 240 18.50 -2.24 0.45
C HIS A 240 17.74 -2.71 -0.80
N VAL A 241 18.45 -3.29 -1.75
CA VAL A 241 17.87 -3.86 -2.98
C VAL A 241 18.57 -5.16 -3.35
N VAL A 242 17.81 -6.11 -3.87
CA VAL A 242 18.32 -7.35 -4.45
C VAL A 242 17.66 -7.56 -5.81
N GLU A 243 18.40 -8.15 -6.74
CA GLU A 243 18.01 -8.32 -8.14
C GLU A 243 17.82 -9.80 -8.49
N SER A 244 16.87 -10.06 -9.38
CA SER A 244 16.71 -11.37 -10.02
C SER A 244 16.65 -11.19 -11.55
N HIS A 245 17.39 -12.03 -12.26
CA HIS A 245 17.46 -12.06 -13.72
C HIS A 245 16.85 -13.34 -14.32
N ASP A 246 16.26 -14.18 -13.48
CA ASP A 246 15.69 -15.50 -13.84
C ASP A 246 14.23 -15.66 -13.40
N ASN A 247 13.48 -14.55 -13.42
CA ASN A 247 12.06 -14.50 -13.06
C ASN A 247 11.79 -14.88 -11.59
N GLY A 248 12.67 -14.49 -10.68
CA GLY A 248 12.52 -14.69 -9.24
C GLY A 248 12.98 -16.05 -8.73
N MET A 249 13.56 -16.89 -9.57
CA MET A 249 14.04 -18.20 -9.12
C MET A 249 15.26 -18.10 -8.22
N THR A 250 16.17 -17.18 -8.54
CA THR A 250 17.34 -16.84 -7.71
C THR A 250 17.51 -15.35 -7.57
N TRP A 251 18.19 -14.94 -6.51
CA TRP A 251 18.46 -13.55 -6.18
C TRP A 251 19.97 -13.33 -6.07
N GLU A 252 20.44 -12.26 -6.69
CA GLU A 252 21.85 -11.85 -6.70
C GLU A 252 22.31 -11.42 -5.30
N THR A 253 23.61 -11.10 -5.18
CA THR A 253 24.15 -10.51 -3.94
C THR A 253 23.48 -9.15 -3.69
N PRO A 254 22.82 -8.99 -2.53
CA PRO A 254 22.05 -7.79 -2.27
C PRO A 254 22.96 -6.56 -2.07
N ARG A 255 22.47 -5.39 -2.51
CA ARG A 255 23.17 -4.09 -2.42
C ARG A 255 22.53 -3.20 -1.35
N THR A 256 23.36 -2.56 -0.53
CA THR A 256 22.93 -1.42 0.28
C THR A 256 23.04 -0.18 -0.58
N ILE A 257 21.93 0.53 -0.76
CA ILE A 257 21.82 1.74 -1.59
C ILE A 257 21.47 2.99 -0.76
N THR A 258 21.77 2.96 0.53
CA THR A 258 21.46 4.06 1.46
C THR A 258 22.10 5.37 1.02
N ASP A 259 23.32 5.35 0.51
CA ASP A 259 24.03 6.49 -0.04
C ASP A 259 23.30 7.08 -1.24
N GLN A 260 22.89 6.25 -2.19
CA GLN A 260 22.18 6.65 -3.39
C GLN A 260 20.81 7.28 -3.06
N VAL A 261 20.01 6.61 -2.22
CA VAL A 261 18.69 7.08 -1.77
C VAL A 261 18.80 8.40 -0.98
N THR A 262 19.93 8.66 -0.36
CA THR A 262 20.14 9.84 0.50
C THR A 262 20.89 10.98 -0.21
N THR A 263 21.30 10.79 -1.46
CA THR A 263 22.08 11.78 -2.22
C THR A 263 21.47 13.18 -2.15
N GLY A 264 22.23 14.17 -1.66
CA GLY A 264 21.79 15.55 -1.45
C GLY A 264 21.05 15.80 -0.11
N TYR A 265 20.80 14.76 0.69
CA TYR A 265 20.09 14.83 1.97
C TYR A 265 20.85 14.13 3.11
N GLU A 266 22.16 13.87 2.96
CA GLU A 266 23.00 13.07 3.88
C GLU A 266 23.03 13.64 5.31
N GLY A 267 22.97 14.96 5.44
CA GLY A 267 22.92 15.67 6.73
C GLY A 267 21.52 15.94 7.26
N GLN A 268 20.49 15.48 6.58
CA GLN A 268 19.09 15.79 6.87
C GLN A 268 18.29 14.55 7.27
N TRP A 269 18.30 13.49 6.45
CA TRP A 269 17.48 12.31 6.69
C TRP A 269 18.16 11.32 7.63
N PHE A 270 17.58 11.15 8.81
CA PHE A 270 18.05 10.17 9.79
C PHE A 270 17.42 8.79 9.58
N THR A 271 16.28 8.71 8.89
CA THR A 271 15.59 7.47 8.59
C THR A 271 14.99 7.48 7.19
N ARG A 272 14.88 6.30 6.60
CA ARG A 272 14.32 6.03 5.28
C ARG A 272 13.90 4.57 5.17
N PHE A 273 12.77 4.31 4.50
CA PHE A 273 12.35 2.95 4.17
C PHE A 273 11.53 2.93 2.88
N ALA A 274 11.66 1.86 2.10
CA ALA A 274 10.85 1.63 0.94
C ALA A 274 9.41 1.32 1.36
N SER A 275 8.42 1.97 0.75
CA SER A 275 7.03 1.59 0.92
C SER A 275 6.80 0.22 0.30
N SER A 276 6.39 -0.74 1.14
CA SER A 276 6.21 -2.14 0.74
C SER A 276 5.14 -2.33 -0.32
N GLY A 277 5.24 -3.39 -1.09
CA GLY A 277 4.29 -3.78 -2.12
C GLY A 277 4.87 -3.69 -3.51
N GLU A 278 4.62 -2.60 -4.23
CA GLU A 278 5.04 -2.45 -5.62
C GLU A 278 5.36 -0.98 -5.93
N GLY A 279 6.47 -0.77 -6.67
CA GLY A 279 6.74 0.44 -7.45
C GLY A 279 6.38 0.23 -8.91
N ILE A 280 6.76 1.14 -9.80
CA ILE A 280 6.33 1.14 -11.20
C ILE A 280 7.47 1.37 -12.18
N GLN A 281 7.26 0.96 -13.44
CA GLN A 281 8.00 1.46 -14.59
C GLN A 281 7.08 2.36 -15.41
N LEU A 282 7.51 3.58 -15.69
CA LEU A 282 6.75 4.54 -16.49
C LEU A 282 6.67 4.07 -17.95
N ARG A 283 5.51 4.31 -18.56
CA ARG A 283 5.22 3.90 -19.95
C ARG A 283 5.01 5.05 -20.89
N TYR A 284 4.62 6.23 -20.36
CA TYR A 284 4.16 7.36 -21.14
C TYR A 284 5.15 8.53 -21.09
N GLY A 285 5.04 9.39 -22.13
CA GLY A 285 5.70 10.66 -22.16
C GLY A 285 7.24 10.61 -22.13
N ALA A 286 7.85 11.71 -21.69
CA ALA A 286 9.29 11.94 -21.76
C ALA A 286 10.14 11.05 -20.81
N HIS A 287 9.50 10.45 -19.82
CA HIS A 287 10.17 9.60 -18.82
C HIS A 287 9.82 8.11 -18.98
N ALA A 288 9.28 7.71 -20.13
CA ALA A 288 9.01 6.30 -20.42
C ALA A 288 10.25 5.43 -20.23
N GLY A 289 10.10 4.32 -19.51
CA GLY A 289 11.19 3.42 -19.12
C GLY A 289 11.76 3.68 -17.72
N ARG A 290 11.53 4.87 -17.12
CA ARG A 290 11.97 5.18 -15.75
C ARG A 290 11.36 4.19 -14.75
N LEU A 291 12.21 3.66 -13.86
CA LEU A 291 11.79 2.85 -12.73
C LEU A 291 11.60 3.74 -11.51
N ILE A 292 10.53 3.53 -10.75
CA ILE A 292 10.22 4.33 -9.54
C ILE A 292 9.86 3.40 -8.39
N GLN A 293 10.54 3.58 -7.25
CA GLN A 293 10.20 3.03 -5.94
C GLN A 293 9.89 4.17 -4.97
N GLN A 294 8.77 4.07 -4.26
CA GLN A 294 8.39 5.05 -3.25
C GLN A 294 9.06 4.77 -1.91
N TYR A 295 9.47 5.83 -1.25
CA TYR A 295 10.09 5.81 0.08
C TYR A 295 9.36 6.76 1.03
N ALA A 296 9.45 6.47 2.31
CA ALA A 296 9.17 7.42 3.38
C ALA A 296 10.48 7.78 4.09
N VAL A 297 10.69 9.07 4.32
CA VAL A 297 11.91 9.64 4.91
C VAL A 297 11.56 10.64 6.01
N ALA A 298 12.47 10.89 6.96
CA ALA A 298 12.30 11.95 7.96
C ALA A 298 13.60 12.71 8.22
N ASN A 299 13.45 14.01 8.43
CA ASN A 299 14.54 14.89 8.82
C ASN A 299 14.93 14.69 10.28
N SER A 300 16.21 14.85 10.58
CA SER A 300 16.72 14.86 11.96
C SER A 300 16.01 15.90 12.81
N GLY A 301 15.63 15.52 14.01
CA GLY A 301 14.91 16.40 14.95
C GLY A 301 13.39 16.41 14.82
N THR A 302 12.83 15.63 13.89
CA THR A 302 11.37 15.44 13.73
C THR A 302 11.03 13.99 13.54
N THR A 303 9.78 13.60 13.85
CA THR A 303 9.20 12.30 13.49
C THR A 303 8.20 12.40 12.33
N SER A 304 8.06 13.58 11.72
CA SER A 304 7.19 13.78 10.57
C SER A 304 7.83 13.13 9.35
N LEU A 305 7.14 12.15 8.79
CA LEU A 305 7.55 11.46 7.57
C LEU A 305 7.12 12.28 6.34
N MET A 306 7.92 12.17 5.30
CA MET A 306 7.69 12.74 3.98
C MET A 306 7.80 11.63 2.95
N ALA A 307 6.97 11.67 1.90
CA ALA A 307 7.11 10.77 0.77
C ALA A 307 8.18 11.28 -0.20
N VAL A 308 8.91 10.36 -0.80
CA VAL A 308 9.88 10.66 -1.84
C VAL A 308 9.90 9.54 -2.87
N SER A 309 9.97 9.90 -4.16
CA SER A 309 10.25 8.93 -5.21
C SER A 309 11.75 8.71 -5.32
N VAL A 310 12.15 7.46 -5.34
CA VAL A 310 13.51 7.05 -5.69
C VAL A 310 13.43 6.41 -7.07
N TYR A 311 14.13 6.95 -8.04
CA TYR A 311 14.00 6.56 -9.45
C TYR A 311 15.32 6.19 -10.08
N SER A 312 15.23 5.41 -11.16
CA SER A 312 16.35 5.03 -12.02
C SER A 312 15.98 5.26 -13.49
N ASP A 313 16.90 5.89 -14.22
CA ASP A 313 16.84 6.10 -15.67
C ASP A 313 17.84 5.20 -16.43
N ASP A 314 18.51 4.28 -15.73
CA ASP A 314 19.59 3.42 -16.23
C ASP A 314 19.35 1.94 -15.90
N HIS A 315 18.09 1.52 -15.96
CA HIS A 315 17.66 0.13 -15.72
C HIS A 315 18.06 -0.42 -14.35
N GLY A 316 18.05 0.44 -13.29
CA GLY A 316 18.34 0.06 -11.91
C GLY A 316 19.82 0.01 -11.55
N ALA A 317 20.73 0.39 -12.46
CA ALA A 317 22.16 0.47 -12.15
C ALA A 317 22.43 1.52 -11.07
N THR A 318 21.76 2.66 -11.13
CA THR A 318 21.79 3.70 -10.09
C THR A 318 20.40 4.20 -9.74
N TRP A 319 20.24 4.65 -8.48
CA TRP A 319 18.99 5.17 -7.93
C TRP A 319 19.21 6.57 -7.39
N LYS A 320 18.25 7.45 -7.62
CA LYS A 320 18.30 8.86 -7.18
C LYS A 320 17.01 9.25 -6.48
N PRO A 321 17.07 10.02 -5.37
CA PRO A 321 15.87 10.60 -4.79
C PRO A 321 15.39 11.80 -5.61
N GLY A 322 14.08 11.97 -5.69
CA GLY A 322 13.47 13.25 -6.04
C GLY A 322 13.41 14.19 -4.83
N GLU A 323 12.68 15.28 -4.96
CA GLU A 323 12.39 16.15 -3.83
C GLU A 323 11.32 15.51 -2.93
N PRO A 324 11.49 15.57 -1.59
CA PRO A 324 10.49 15.06 -0.67
C PRO A 324 9.24 15.96 -0.70
N THR A 325 8.09 15.34 -0.46
CA THR A 325 6.83 16.08 -0.24
C THR A 325 6.90 16.91 1.05
N GLU A 326 5.92 17.75 1.26
CA GLU A 326 5.66 18.29 2.61
C GLU A 326 5.41 17.15 3.61
N GLY A 327 5.54 17.43 4.91
CA GLY A 327 5.40 16.44 5.97
C GLY A 327 3.99 15.85 6.11
N SER A 328 3.87 14.80 6.93
CA SER A 328 2.64 14.04 7.25
C SER A 328 2.27 12.91 6.26
N ALA A 329 3.14 12.58 5.31
CA ALA A 329 3.05 11.37 4.51
C ALA A 329 3.81 10.21 5.16
N ASP A 330 3.29 9.01 5.05
CA ASP A 330 3.89 7.77 5.55
C ASP A 330 4.01 6.78 4.37
N GLU A 331 3.66 5.51 4.53
CA GLU A 331 3.66 4.56 3.42
C GLU A 331 2.80 5.05 2.26
N ASN A 332 3.41 5.11 1.09
CA ASN A 332 2.83 5.74 -0.07
C ASN A 332 3.06 4.91 -1.34
N LYS A 333 2.20 5.08 -2.30
CA LYS A 333 2.24 4.42 -3.60
C LYS A 333 2.19 5.46 -4.71
N VAL A 334 2.66 5.06 -5.86
CA VAL A 334 2.59 5.87 -7.08
C VAL A 334 1.91 5.08 -8.19
N VAL A 335 1.11 5.77 -8.98
CA VAL A 335 0.57 5.23 -10.22
C VAL A 335 0.71 6.26 -11.33
N GLU A 336 1.03 5.80 -12.54
CA GLU A 336 1.09 6.63 -13.73
C GLU A 336 -0.34 6.81 -14.27
N LEU A 337 -0.78 8.07 -14.43
CA LEU A 337 -2.09 8.44 -14.95
C LEU A 337 -2.12 8.32 -16.48
N SER A 338 -3.33 8.40 -17.04
CA SER A 338 -3.54 8.22 -18.48
C SER A 338 -2.80 9.22 -19.35
N ASP A 339 -2.43 10.38 -18.82
CA ASP A 339 -1.74 11.48 -19.50
C ASP A 339 -0.25 11.59 -19.14
N GLY A 340 0.32 10.59 -18.50
CA GLY A 340 1.74 10.53 -18.12
C GLY A 340 2.10 11.27 -16.83
N ARG A 341 1.15 11.98 -16.20
CA ARG A 341 1.33 12.49 -14.83
C ARG A 341 1.40 11.32 -13.86
N LEU A 342 1.91 11.59 -12.64
CA LEU A 342 1.91 10.60 -11.58
C LEU A 342 0.99 11.03 -10.45
N LEU A 343 0.21 10.09 -9.93
CA LEU A 343 -0.57 10.24 -8.70
C LEU A 343 0.15 9.49 -7.57
N LEU A 344 0.56 10.22 -6.54
CA LEU A 344 1.00 9.69 -5.26
C LEU A 344 -0.22 9.56 -4.35
N ASN A 345 -0.40 8.38 -3.75
CA ASN A 345 -1.42 8.11 -2.74
C ASN A 345 -0.74 7.63 -1.46
N SER A 346 -0.91 8.35 -0.36
CA SER A 346 -0.22 8.11 0.91
C SER A 346 -1.17 7.89 2.08
N ARG A 347 -0.78 7.02 2.99
CA ARG A 347 -1.36 6.99 4.33
C ARG A 347 -0.97 8.25 5.10
N THR A 348 -1.85 8.77 5.94
CA THR A 348 -1.56 9.90 6.84
C THR A 348 -0.74 9.45 8.04
N GLN A 349 0.20 10.27 8.49
CA GLN A 349 0.93 10.02 9.73
C GLN A 349 0.16 10.50 10.97
N GLY A 350 -0.71 11.48 10.83
CA GLY A 350 -1.44 12.11 11.93
C GLY A 350 -2.75 11.39 12.30
N THR A 351 -3.86 12.01 11.94
CA THR A 351 -5.20 11.47 12.20
C THR A 351 -5.59 10.44 11.15
N ALA A 352 -6.24 9.35 11.57
CA ALA A 352 -6.90 8.42 10.65
C ALA A 352 -8.12 9.10 9.99
N GLY A 353 -8.55 8.56 8.87
CA GLY A 353 -9.80 8.98 8.21
C GLY A 353 -9.73 8.92 6.71
N GLN A 354 -8.73 9.54 6.06
CA GLN A 354 -8.63 9.62 4.60
C GLN A 354 -7.19 9.44 4.12
N ARG A 355 -7.06 9.17 2.81
CA ARG A 355 -5.77 9.15 2.12
C ARG A 355 -5.33 10.56 1.74
N LEU A 356 -4.00 10.75 1.66
CA LEU A 356 -3.37 11.94 1.08
C LEU A 356 -2.96 11.65 -0.36
N GLU A 357 -3.14 12.63 -1.24
CA GLU A 357 -2.76 12.54 -2.64
C GLU A 357 -1.98 13.76 -3.09
N SER A 358 -1.04 13.54 -4.01
CA SER A 358 -0.28 14.58 -4.68
C SER A 358 -0.02 14.20 -6.13
N ILE A 359 0.22 15.18 -6.99
CA ILE A 359 0.50 14.98 -8.42
C ILE A 359 1.92 15.43 -8.75
N SER A 360 2.61 14.61 -9.53
CA SER A 360 3.88 14.96 -10.18
C SER A 360 3.69 15.12 -11.68
N TYR A 361 4.37 16.12 -12.24
CA TYR A 361 4.37 16.46 -13.68
C TYR A 361 5.72 16.18 -14.36
N ASP A 362 6.69 15.70 -13.62
CA ASP A 362 8.08 15.54 -14.03
C ASP A 362 8.64 14.12 -13.80
N GLY A 363 7.74 13.14 -13.80
CA GLY A 363 8.10 11.73 -13.61
C GLY A 363 8.58 11.42 -12.20
N GLY A 364 7.98 12.04 -11.18
CA GLY A 364 8.23 11.77 -9.77
C GLY A 364 9.41 12.53 -9.16
N GLN A 365 10.00 13.50 -9.86
CA GLN A 365 11.09 14.31 -9.31
C GLN A 365 10.61 15.32 -8.29
N THR A 366 9.46 15.95 -8.55
CA THR A 366 8.81 16.87 -7.61
C THR A 366 7.34 16.56 -7.45
N TRP A 367 6.75 16.98 -6.33
CA TRP A 367 5.37 16.73 -5.98
C TRP A 367 4.65 18.03 -5.64
N GLY A 368 3.40 18.15 -6.07
CA GLY A 368 2.51 19.24 -5.68
C GLY A 368 2.07 19.16 -4.21
N PRO A 369 1.28 20.13 -3.72
CA PRO A 369 0.72 20.08 -2.39
C PRO A 369 -0.21 18.89 -2.19
N PHE A 370 -0.28 18.38 -0.96
CA PHE A 370 -1.21 17.32 -0.62
C PHE A 370 -2.67 17.78 -0.64
N ARG A 371 -3.54 16.89 -1.13
CA ARG A 371 -4.99 16.95 -0.95
C ARG A 371 -5.48 15.70 -0.21
N HIS A 372 -6.56 15.81 0.55
CA HIS A 372 -7.27 14.65 1.08
C HIS A 372 -8.18 14.06 0.01
N ASN A 373 -8.13 12.74 -0.16
CA ASN A 373 -9.13 12.03 -0.94
C ASN A 373 -10.25 11.55 0.00
N TRP A 374 -11.43 12.15 -0.12
CA TRP A 374 -12.56 11.89 0.78
C TRP A 374 -13.31 10.60 0.46
N ASP A 375 -13.14 10.05 -0.73
CA ASP A 375 -13.73 8.77 -1.13
C ASP A 375 -12.95 7.58 -0.56
N LEU A 376 -11.68 7.80 -0.16
CA LEU A 376 -10.79 6.77 0.32
C LEU A 376 -10.61 6.83 1.84
N THR A 377 -11.52 6.17 2.56
CA THR A 377 -11.43 6.01 4.02
C THR A 377 -10.24 5.14 4.39
N ASP A 378 -9.47 5.54 5.42
CA ASP A 378 -8.23 4.84 5.80
C ASP A 378 -7.94 4.91 7.31
N PRO A 379 -7.60 3.78 7.99
CA PRO A 379 -7.27 3.74 9.42
C PRO A 379 -5.78 3.98 9.68
N ARG A 380 -5.06 4.67 8.83
CA ARG A 380 -3.60 4.77 8.75
C ARG A 380 -2.99 3.42 8.41
N ASN A 381 -3.26 2.97 7.19
CA ASN A 381 -2.89 1.66 6.70
C ASN A 381 -2.11 1.76 5.39
N ASN A 382 -1.23 0.79 5.10
CA ASN A 382 -0.68 0.66 3.75
C ASN A 382 -1.80 0.23 2.81
N ALA A 383 -1.76 0.75 1.59
CA ALA A 383 -2.75 0.51 0.57
C ALA A 383 -2.06 0.17 -0.76
N SER A 384 -2.82 -0.18 -1.76
CA SER A 384 -2.33 -0.38 -3.12
C SER A 384 -3.16 0.42 -4.11
N ILE A 385 -2.50 1.01 -5.10
CA ILE A 385 -3.13 1.69 -6.23
C ILE A 385 -2.42 1.25 -7.51
N ILE A 386 -3.19 0.80 -8.50
CA ILE A 386 -2.64 0.33 -9.79
C ILE A 386 -3.52 0.80 -10.94
N ARG A 387 -2.97 0.83 -12.17
CA ARG A 387 -3.80 0.84 -13.37
C ARG A 387 -4.42 -0.52 -13.58
N ALA A 388 -5.73 -0.54 -13.86
CA ALA A 388 -6.44 -1.78 -14.15
C ALA A 388 -5.92 -2.43 -15.45
N TYR A 389 -5.60 -1.60 -16.43
CA TYR A 389 -5.11 -2.01 -17.75
C TYR A 389 -3.71 -1.42 -17.98
N PRO A 390 -2.64 -2.06 -17.49
CA PRO A 390 -1.30 -1.45 -17.52
C PRO A 390 -0.74 -1.26 -18.94
N ASP A 391 -1.24 -2.01 -19.92
CA ASP A 391 -0.79 -1.93 -21.32
C ASP A 391 -1.69 -1.01 -22.19
N ALA A 392 -2.69 -0.35 -21.59
CA ALA A 392 -3.56 0.58 -22.31
C ALA A 392 -2.75 1.75 -22.92
N PRO A 393 -3.09 2.20 -24.13
CA PRO A 393 -2.44 3.37 -24.74
C PRO A 393 -2.61 4.65 -23.92
N GLU A 394 -1.63 5.56 -24.02
CA GLU A 394 -1.69 6.89 -23.40
C GLU A 394 -2.96 7.62 -23.83
N GLY A 395 -3.66 8.26 -22.87
CA GLY A 395 -4.88 9.01 -23.09
C GLY A 395 -6.16 8.18 -23.25
N SER A 396 -6.05 6.85 -23.42
CA SER A 396 -7.19 5.99 -23.69
C SER A 396 -8.16 5.89 -22.50
N ALA A 397 -9.41 5.51 -22.77
CA ALA A 397 -10.40 5.28 -21.73
C ALA A 397 -9.97 4.21 -20.73
N ARG A 398 -9.35 3.11 -21.20
CA ARG A 398 -8.80 2.06 -20.33
C ARG A 398 -7.62 2.54 -19.48
N ALA A 399 -6.78 3.47 -20.00
CA ALA A 399 -5.66 4.02 -19.24
C ALA A 399 -6.10 4.81 -18.00
N ARG A 400 -7.32 5.35 -18.00
CA ARG A 400 -7.92 6.11 -16.88
C ARG A 400 -8.45 5.23 -15.75
N VAL A 401 -8.57 3.92 -15.99
CA VAL A 401 -9.15 3.00 -14.99
C VAL A 401 -8.10 2.61 -13.96
N LEU A 402 -8.34 2.99 -12.72
CA LEU A 402 -7.49 2.65 -11.59
C LEU A 402 -8.23 1.71 -10.63
N LEU A 403 -7.47 0.84 -9.97
CA LEU A 403 -7.92 0.04 -8.84
C LEU A 403 -7.19 0.47 -7.58
N PHE A 404 -7.93 0.51 -6.47
CA PHE A 404 -7.38 0.82 -5.16
C PHE A 404 -7.85 -0.20 -4.13
N SER A 405 -6.95 -0.70 -3.28
CA SER A 405 -7.30 -1.62 -2.18
C SER A 405 -6.74 -1.16 -0.85
N ASN A 406 -7.56 -1.19 0.18
CA ASN A 406 -7.16 -0.92 1.56
C ASN A 406 -8.17 -1.50 2.57
N ALA A 407 -7.90 -1.29 3.86
CA ALA A 407 -8.89 -1.42 4.92
C ALA A 407 -9.84 -0.22 4.89
N ASP A 408 -11.08 -0.41 4.49
CA ASP A 408 -12.09 0.65 4.39
C ASP A 408 -12.73 0.92 5.76
N SER A 409 -12.01 1.63 6.59
CA SER A 409 -12.44 2.02 7.93
C SER A 409 -11.69 3.28 8.37
N SER A 410 -12.31 4.14 9.13
CA SER A 410 -11.65 5.33 9.71
C SER A 410 -10.92 5.05 11.03
N SER A 411 -11.05 3.84 11.61
CA SER A 411 -10.58 3.57 12.97
C SER A 411 -9.93 2.21 13.18
N ALA A 412 -10.23 1.22 12.34
CA ALA A 412 -9.77 -0.16 12.50
C ALA A 412 -9.21 -0.72 11.20
N ARG A 413 -8.21 -1.59 11.27
CA ARG A 413 -7.69 -2.35 10.12
C ARG A 413 -8.63 -3.51 9.83
N ALA A 414 -9.73 -3.20 9.14
CA ALA A 414 -10.82 -4.12 8.81
C ALA A 414 -11.53 -3.67 7.53
N ASN A 415 -12.43 -4.50 7.03
CA ASN A 415 -13.21 -4.26 5.82
C ASN A 415 -12.33 -4.04 4.58
N GLY A 416 -11.53 -5.05 4.24
CA GLY A 416 -10.73 -5.03 3.02
C GLY A 416 -11.60 -4.80 1.80
N THR A 417 -11.38 -3.68 1.09
CA THR A 417 -12.22 -3.22 -0.01
C THR A 417 -11.37 -2.91 -1.23
N ILE A 418 -11.84 -3.29 -2.42
CA ILE A 418 -11.28 -2.85 -3.71
C ILE A 418 -12.24 -1.85 -4.32
N ARG A 419 -11.76 -0.67 -4.71
CA ARG A 419 -12.50 0.40 -5.37
C ARG A 419 -12.00 0.58 -6.80
N VAL A 420 -12.88 1.06 -7.66
CA VAL A 420 -12.60 1.37 -9.07
C VAL A 420 -12.78 2.87 -9.30
N SER A 421 -11.83 3.47 -10.00
CA SER A 421 -11.93 4.81 -10.58
C SER A 421 -11.90 4.69 -12.10
N TYR A 422 -12.65 5.55 -12.81
CA TYR A 422 -12.68 5.65 -14.28
C TYR A 422 -12.12 6.98 -14.80
N ASP A 423 -11.58 7.81 -13.90
CA ASP A 423 -11.20 9.20 -14.15
C ASP A 423 -9.84 9.56 -13.52
N ASP A 424 -8.85 8.64 -13.64
CA ASP A 424 -7.50 8.83 -13.12
C ASP A 424 -7.45 9.06 -11.60
N GLY A 425 -8.34 8.43 -10.83
CA GLY A 425 -8.38 8.53 -9.37
C GLY A 425 -9.07 9.77 -8.83
N PHE A 426 -9.76 10.54 -9.68
CA PHE A 426 -10.48 11.73 -9.24
C PHE A 426 -11.71 11.36 -8.41
N THR A 427 -12.48 10.36 -8.84
CA THR A 427 -13.61 9.77 -8.08
C THR A 427 -13.46 8.26 -7.95
N TRP A 428 -14.02 7.68 -6.90
CA TRP A 428 -14.00 6.26 -6.62
C TRP A 428 -15.41 5.76 -6.31
N ASN A 429 -15.73 4.53 -6.78
CA ASN A 429 -17.00 3.89 -6.44
C ASN A 429 -17.01 3.39 -4.98
N ASP A 430 -18.16 2.86 -4.52
CA ASP A 430 -18.31 2.30 -3.16
C ASP A 430 -17.42 1.07 -2.90
N GLY A 431 -16.96 0.42 -3.97
CA GLY A 431 -16.06 -0.72 -3.95
C GLY A 431 -16.73 -2.05 -3.63
N VAL A 432 -15.91 -3.10 -3.63
CA VAL A 432 -16.31 -4.47 -3.30
C VAL A 432 -15.50 -4.94 -2.10
N VAL A 433 -16.20 -5.35 -1.04
CA VAL A 433 -15.57 -5.91 0.16
C VAL A 433 -15.12 -7.33 -0.11
N PHE A 434 -13.80 -7.59 -0.10
CA PHE A 434 -13.21 -8.92 -0.24
C PHE A 434 -12.93 -9.61 1.10
N GLU A 435 -12.77 -8.82 2.17
CA GLU A 435 -12.54 -9.32 3.53
C GLU A 435 -13.31 -8.46 4.55
N SER A 436 -14.37 -9.00 5.12
CA SER A 436 -15.23 -8.28 6.06
C SER A 436 -14.68 -8.24 7.50
N GLY A 437 -13.63 -9.02 7.78
CA GLY A 437 -13.00 -9.10 9.09
C GLY A 437 -11.71 -8.29 9.19
N ASP A 438 -10.83 -8.72 10.10
CA ASP A 438 -9.50 -8.15 10.26
C ASP A 438 -8.69 -8.25 8.96
N MET A 439 -8.38 -7.13 8.38
CA MET A 439 -7.53 -6.99 7.20
C MET A 439 -6.61 -5.79 7.40
N ALA A 440 -5.31 -5.98 7.18
CA ALA A 440 -4.35 -4.90 7.30
C ALA A 440 -3.80 -4.48 5.93
N TYR A 441 -2.58 -4.84 5.60
CA TYR A 441 -1.95 -4.43 4.35
C TYR A 441 -2.45 -5.25 3.18
N SER A 442 -2.53 -4.62 2.01
CA SER A 442 -2.89 -5.27 0.74
C SER A 442 -2.05 -4.75 -0.41
N THR A 443 -1.85 -5.60 -1.40
CA THR A 443 -1.17 -5.28 -2.66
C THR A 443 -1.98 -5.87 -3.82
N LEU A 444 -2.36 -5.03 -4.77
CA LEU A 444 -2.96 -5.40 -6.04
C LEU A 444 -1.89 -5.49 -7.12
N HIS A 445 -2.07 -6.36 -8.09
CA HIS A 445 -1.26 -6.45 -9.29
C HIS A 445 -2.08 -6.96 -10.48
N ALA A 446 -1.91 -6.36 -11.66
CA ALA A 446 -2.56 -6.83 -12.89
C ALA A 446 -1.88 -8.10 -13.41
N LEU A 447 -2.65 -9.15 -13.62
CA LEU A 447 -2.15 -10.44 -14.08
C LEU A 447 -2.20 -10.56 -15.61
N PRO A 448 -1.32 -11.38 -16.22
CA PRO A 448 -1.24 -11.51 -17.67
C PRO A 448 -2.50 -12.03 -18.37
N ASP A 449 -3.39 -12.66 -17.61
CA ASP A 449 -4.64 -13.23 -18.14
C ASP A 449 -5.82 -12.23 -18.11
N GLY A 450 -5.55 -10.97 -17.77
CA GLY A 450 -6.55 -9.89 -17.69
C GLY A 450 -7.35 -9.87 -16.38
N THR A 451 -6.99 -10.71 -15.40
CA THR A 451 -7.49 -10.64 -14.03
C THR A 451 -6.53 -9.81 -13.15
N TRP A 452 -6.88 -9.61 -11.89
CA TRP A 452 -6.03 -8.96 -10.91
C TRP A 452 -5.76 -9.90 -9.74
N GLY A 453 -4.50 -9.97 -9.32
CA GLY A 453 -4.08 -10.62 -8.08
C GLY A 453 -4.16 -9.64 -6.91
N LEU A 454 -4.66 -10.11 -5.79
CA LEU A 454 -4.67 -9.41 -4.51
C LEU A 454 -3.92 -10.26 -3.48
N LEU A 455 -2.90 -9.70 -2.86
CA LEU A 455 -2.19 -10.31 -1.74
C LEU A 455 -2.41 -9.46 -0.50
N TYR A 456 -2.84 -10.06 0.62
CA TYR A 456 -3.21 -9.28 1.80
C TYR A 456 -2.99 -10.00 3.12
N GLU A 457 -2.95 -9.21 4.20
CA GLU A 457 -2.86 -9.70 5.59
C GLU A 457 -4.25 -9.97 6.15
N SER A 458 -4.42 -11.13 6.82
CA SER A 458 -5.65 -11.51 7.53
C SER A 458 -5.37 -12.06 8.92
N GLY A 459 -6.42 -12.39 9.70
CA GLY A 459 -6.29 -13.11 10.98
C GLY A 459 -5.46 -12.39 12.03
N GLY A 460 -5.63 -11.09 12.21
CA GLY A 460 -4.88 -10.25 13.14
C GLY A 460 -3.41 -10.11 12.74
N TYR A 461 -3.15 -9.87 11.46
CA TYR A 461 -1.81 -9.61 10.87
C TYR A 461 -0.86 -10.82 10.85
N LYS A 462 -1.37 -12.03 10.76
CA LYS A 462 -0.53 -13.24 10.89
C LYS A 462 -0.49 -14.11 9.66
N ASN A 463 -1.52 -14.02 8.81
CA ASN A 463 -1.66 -14.81 7.61
C ASN A 463 -1.43 -13.95 6.36
N ILE A 464 -0.94 -14.58 5.30
CA ILE A 464 -0.89 -14.01 3.96
C ILE A 464 -1.87 -14.79 3.08
N GLU A 465 -2.84 -14.08 2.52
CA GLU A 465 -3.86 -14.61 1.62
C GLU A 465 -3.64 -14.06 0.21
N PHE A 466 -3.80 -14.91 -0.79
CA PHE A 466 -3.88 -14.54 -2.19
C PHE A 466 -5.28 -14.77 -2.72
N MET A 467 -5.74 -13.89 -3.59
CA MET A 467 -7.03 -14.00 -4.27
C MET A 467 -6.88 -13.48 -5.70
N ARG A 468 -7.63 -14.10 -6.63
CA ARG A 468 -7.83 -13.54 -7.98
C ARG A 468 -9.20 -12.89 -8.05
N VAL A 469 -9.25 -11.72 -8.66
CA VAL A 469 -10.48 -10.99 -8.95
C VAL A 469 -10.52 -10.62 -10.44
N ASP A 470 -11.73 -10.50 -10.99
CA ASP A 470 -11.96 -10.13 -12.37
C ASP A 470 -12.94 -8.93 -12.48
N ALA A 471 -13.23 -8.51 -13.69
CA ALA A 471 -14.14 -7.40 -13.94
C ALA A 471 -15.56 -7.68 -13.41
N ALA A 472 -16.04 -8.91 -13.49
CA ALA A 472 -17.36 -9.29 -12.98
C ALA A 472 -17.41 -9.21 -11.45
N TYR A 473 -16.36 -9.71 -10.77
CA TYR A 473 -16.25 -9.62 -9.32
C TYR A 473 -16.20 -8.16 -8.82
N LEU A 474 -15.49 -7.27 -9.53
CA LEU A 474 -15.35 -5.86 -9.18
C LEU A 474 -16.50 -4.99 -9.67
N HIS A 475 -17.50 -5.55 -10.37
CA HIS A 475 -18.52 -4.79 -11.09
C HIS A 475 -17.91 -3.74 -12.02
N LEU A 476 -16.73 -4.03 -12.57
CA LEU A 476 -15.99 -3.14 -13.44
C LEU A 476 -16.58 -3.23 -14.86
N SER A 477 -17.05 -2.11 -15.36
CA SER A 477 -17.45 -1.97 -16.77
C SER A 477 -16.20 -1.64 -17.59
N ASP A 478 -15.85 -2.50 -18.54
CA ASP A 478 -14.75 -2.18 -19.46
C ASP A 478 -15.18 -0.95 -20.32
N PRO A 479 -14.44 0.16 -20.29
CA PRO A 479 -14.80 1.34 -21.07
C PRO A 479 -14.63 1.13 -22.59
N GLY A 480 -14.18 -0.06 -23.00
CA GLY A 480 -13.90 -0.39 -24.40
C GLY A 480 -12.50 0.06 -24.83
N GLU A 481 -12.09 -0.42 -25.98
CA GLU A 481 -10.94 0.16 -26.68
C GLU A 481 -11.40 1.44 -27.38
N ASP A 482 -10.59 2.49 -27.32
CA ASP A 482 -10.78 3.63 -28.18
C ASP A 482 -10.85 3.14 -29.63
N PRO A 483 -11.76 3.65 -30.47
CA PRO A 483 -11.82 3.25 -31.86
C PRO A 483 -10.40 3.37 -32.44
N ALA A 484 -9.92 2.30 -33.06
CA ALA A 484 -8.61 2.31 -33.71
C ALA A 484 -8.51 3.58 -34.59
N PRO A 485 -7.39 4.31 -34.58
CA PRO A 485 -7.24 5.47 -35.44
C PRO A 485 -7.63 5.03 -36.84
N THR A 486 -8.61 5.72 -37.41
CA THR A 486 -9.08 5.43 -38.78
C THR A 486 -7.83 5.38 -39.66
N PRO A 487 -7.54 4.28 -40.36
CA PRO A 487 -6.35 4.22 -41.18
C PRO A 487 -6.37 5.43 -42.11
N GLU A 488 -5.26 6.17 -42.11
CA GLU A 488 -5.06 7.29 -43.03
C GLU A 488 -5.42 6.79 -44.43
N PRO A 489 -6.29 7.46 -45.19
CA PRO A 489 -6.69 6.98 -46.50
C PRO A 489 -5.43 6.79 -47.33
N THR A 490 -5.25 5.56 -47.82
CA THR A 490 -4.14 5.23 -48.74
C THR A 490 -4.14 6.25 -49.86
N PRO A 491 -3.02 6.93 -50.14
CA PRO A 491 -3.02 7.92 -51.22
C PRO A 491 -3.38 7.22 -52.54
N ASP A 492 -4.42 7.79 -53.18
CA ASP A 492 -4.88 7.37 -54.50
C ASP A 492 -3.75 7.49 -55.50
N PRO A 493 -3.58 6.59 -56.44
CA PRO A 493 -2.46 6.62 -57.39
C PRO A 493 -2.51 7.92 -58.21
N THR A 494 -1.40 8.63 -58.18
CA THR A 494 -1.11 9.90 -58.83
C THR A 494 -1.64 9.94 -60.26
N PRO A 495 -2.54 10.87 -60.64
CA PRO A 495 -2.84 11.16 -62.04
C PRO A 495 -1.67 11.91 -62.68
N ASP A 496 -1.43 11.63 -63.94
CA ASP A 496 -0.44 12.23 -64.85
C ASP A 496 -0.50 13.78 -64.83
N PRO A 497 0.62 14.51 -64.92
CA PRO A 497 0.70 15.95 -64.63
C PRO A 497 -0.01 16.81 -65.67
N GLN A 498 -1.02 17.53 -65.24
CA GLN A 498 -1.65 18.63 -65.97
C GLN A 498 -0.93 19.93 -65.60
N PRO A 499 -0.77 20.91 -66.52
CA PRO A 499 0.08 22.07 -66.29
C PRO A 499 -0.45 23.00 -65.20
N THR A 500 0.50 23.41 -64.36
CA THR A 500 0.37 24.25 -63.16
C THR A 500 -0.34 25.59 -63.42
N PRO A 501 -1.36 25.96 -62.63
CA PRO A 501 -1.71 27.37 -62.40
C PRO A 501 -0.77 27.94 -61.34
N ASP A 502 -0.55 29.23 -61.41
CA ASP A 502 0.27 30.07 -60.51
C ASP A 502 -0.01 29.81 -59.03
N PRO A 503 1.01 29.81 -58.12
CA PRO A 503 0.82 29.42 -56.72
C PRO A 503 -0.06 30.41 -55.95
N THR A 504 -1.22 29.96 -55.57
CA THR A 504 -2.00 30.58 -54.48
C THR A 504 -1.19 30.47 -53.18
N PRO A 505 -1.05 31.51 -52.35
CA PRO A 505 -0.31 31.41 -51.08
C PRO A 505 -0.85 30.27 -50.25
N ALA A 506 0.06 29.37 -49.77
CA ALA A 506 -0.28 28.27 -48.92
C ALA A 506 -0.90 28.82 -47.61
N VAL A 507 -2.17 28.53 -47.36
CA VAL A 507 -2.82 28.82 -46.07
C VAL A 507 -2.21 27.88 -45.05
N THR A 508 -1.50 28.41 -44.04
CA THR A 508 -0.97 27.62 -42.94
C THR A 508 -2.15 27.20 -42.06
N PRO A 509 -2.36 25.91 -41.80
CA PRO A 509 -3.40 25.45 -40.89
C PRO A 509 -3.30 26.11 -39.51
N ALA A 510 -4.41 26.32 -38.86
CA ALA A 510 -4.43 26.88 -37.50
C ALA A 510 -3.64 25.97 -36.56
N HIS A 511 -2.79 26.55 -35.69
CA HIS A 511 -1.87 25.81 -34.85
C HIS A 511 -1.50 26.54 -33.56
N TRP A 512 -0.95 25.79 -32.58
CA TRP A 512 -0.44 26.32 -31.33
C TRP A 512 0.90 27.01 -31.51
N VAL A 513 1.04 28.19 -30.89
CA VAL A 513 2.28 28.98 -30.89
C VAL A 513 2.69 29.24 -29.44
N ASN A 514 3.86 28.74 -29.04
CA ASN A 514 4.47 29.09 -27.76
C ASN A 514 5.33 30.35 -27.93
N THR A 515 4.99 31.41 -27.22
CA THR A 515 5.70 32.70 -27.31
C THR A 515 6.83 32.85 -26.28
N GLY A 516 7.08 31.84 -25.42
CA GLY A 516 7.95 31.96 -24.25
C GLY A 516 7.29 32.62 -23.02
N SER A 517 6.19 33.37 -23.23
CA SER A 517 5.36 33.97 -22.16
C SER A 517 4.02 33.26 -21.99
N GLY A 518 3.73 32.28 -22.85
CA GLY A 518 2.48 31.51 -22.82
C GLY A 518 2.08 31.02 -24.21
N TRP A 519 1.00 30.28 -24.26
CA TRP A 519 0.46 29.66 -25.47
C TRP A 519 -0.60 30.58 -26.13
N LYS A 520 -0.54 30.65 -27.46
CA LYS A 520 -1.54 31.31 -28.30
C LYS A 520 -2.02 30.37 -29.40
N TRP A 521 -3.23 30.54 -29.90
CA TRP A 521 -3.74 29.82 -31.06
C TRP A 521 -3.72 30.73 -32.30
N GLN A 522 -2.90 30.41 -33.29
CA GLN A 522 -2.85 31.13 -34.55
C GLN A 522 -3.88 30.55 -35.49
N LEU A 523 -4.72 31.42 -36.01
CA LEU A 523 -5.76 31.08 -36.99
C LEU A 523 -5.16 30.95 -38.40
N GLU A 524 -5.93 30.40 -39.33
CA GLU A 524 -5.51 30.20 -40.74
C GLU A 524 -5.15 31.49 -41.46
N ASP A 525 -5.74 32.60 -41.04
CA ASP A 525 -5.45 33.94 -41.56
C ASP A 525 -4.20 34.60 -40.94
N SER A 526 -3.44 33.82 -40.20
CA SER A 526 -2.21 34.22 -39.47
C SER A 526 -2.48 35.20 -38.31
N THR A 527 -3.72 35.51 -37.95
CA THR A 527 -4.06 36.24 -36.72
C THR A 527 -4.11 35.32 -35.51
N PHE A 528 -4.11 35.88 -34.30
CA PHE A 528 -4.28 35.09 -33.09
C PHE A 528 -5.72 35.14 -32.59
N ALA A 529 -6.17 34.02 -32.05
CA ALA A 529 -7.43 33.97 -31.32
C ALA A 529 -7.37 34.92 -30.11
N MET A 530 -8.33 35.86 -30.01
CA MET A 530 -8.39 36.86 -28.96
C MET A 530 -9.82 36.98 -28.43
N ASN A 531 -9.97 37.06 -27.10
CA ASN A 531 -11.23 37.24 -26.42
C ASN A 531 -12.35 36.28 -26.86
N GLN A 532 -12.00 35.01 -27.15
CA GLN A 532 -12.93 34.00 -27.64
C GLN A 532 -12.68 32.63 -27.07
N THR A 533 -13.69 31.80 -27.10
CA THR A 533 -13.62 30.39 -26.72
C THR A 533 -13.64 29.54 -27.98
N ILE A 534 -12.69 28.61 -28.13
CA ILE A 534 -12.53 27.77 -29.33
C ILE A 534 -12.45 26.33 -28.88
N THR A 535 -13.11 25.42 -29.59
CA THR A 535 -12.92 23.98 -29.47
C THR A 535 -11.82 23.55 -30.44
N ILE A 536 -10.74 22.96 -29.90
CA ILE A 536 -9.59 22.47 -30.62
C ILE A 536 -9.45 20.99 -30.29
N GLY A 537 -9.65 20.12 -31.27
CA GLY A 537 -9.86 18.71 -31.03
C GLY A 537 -11.08 18.46 -30.15
N GLU A 538 -10.94 17.72 -29.07
CA GLU A 538 -12.04 17.43 -28.12
C GLU A 538 -12.11 18.41 -26.95
N SER A 539 -11.19 19.34 -26.85
CA SER A 539 -11.08 20.27 -25.70
C SER A 539 -11.48 21.71 -26.10
N THR A 540 -12.11 22.39 -25.18
CA THR A 540 -12.51 23.80 -25.32
C THR A 540 -11.53 24.69 -24.58
N TYR A 541 -10.98 25.68 -25.26
CA TYR A 541 -10.01 26.64 -24.76
C TYR A 541 -10.54 28.05 -24.78
N ARG A 542 -10.13 28.89 -23.85
CA ARG A 542 -10.40 30.32 -23.80
C ARG A 542 -9.13 31.12 -24.09
N PHE A 543 -9.23 32.14 -24.91
CA PHE A 543 -8.14 33.07 -25.18
C PHE A 543 -8.55 34.45 -24.66
N GLY A 544 -7.69 35.06 -23.86
CA GLY A 544 -7.91 36.36 -23.27
C GLY A 544 -7.85 37.49 -24.30
N ALA A 545 -8.06 38.72 -23.88
CA ALA A 545 -7.99 39.90 -24.72
C ALA A 545 -6.59 40.14 -25.28
N ASP A 546 -5.56 39.61 -24.65
CA ASP A 546 -4.15 39.61 -25.06
C ASP A 546 -3.78 38.42 -25.98
N GLY A 547 -4.76 37.54 -26.25
CA GLY A 547 -4.63 36.37 -27.11
C GLY A 547 -3.91 35.20 -26.44
N TYR A 548 -3.56 35.26 -25.15
CA TYR A 548 -3.02 34.12 -24.43
C TYR A 548 -4.12 33.16 -23.99
N MET A 549 -3.77 31.90 -23.99
CA MET A 549 -4.58 30.81 -23.44
C MET A 549 -4.83 31.03 -21.94
N VAL A 550 -6.09 31.02 -21.55
CA VAL A 550 -6.53 31.20 -20.16
C VAL A 550 -6.35 29.88 -19.38
N THR A 551 -5.94 29.97 -18.13
CA THR A 551 -5.91 28.88 -17.15
C THR A 551 -6.54 29.33 -15.84
N GLY A 552 -7.07 28.38 -15.05
CA GLY A 552 -7.79 28.71 -13.81
C GLY A 552 -9.19 29.24 -14.06
N TRP A 553 -9.69 30.07 -13.12
CA TRP A 553 -11.03 30.66 -13.21
C TRP A 553 -11.08 31.82 -14.24
N ASP A 554 -12.07 31.78 -15.11
CA ASP A 554 -12.38 32.88 -16.05
C ASP A 554 -13.86 33.20 -16.01
N ASN A 555 -14.15 34.48 -16.13
CA ASN A 555 -15.53 35.00 -16.24
C ASN A 555 -15.70 35.63 -17.61
N ALA A 556 -16.33 34.90 -18.52
CA ALA A 556 -16.69 35.39 -19.83
C ALA A 556 -18.21 35.70 -19.86
N ASP A 557 -18.55 36.96 -20.08
CA ASP A 557 -19.94 37.43 -20.21
C ASP A 557 -20.84 37.09 -18.98
N GLY A 558 -20.24 37.09 -17.78
CA GLY A 558 -20.94 36.79 -16.53
C GLY A 558 -21.01 35.29 -16.20
N VAL A 559 -20.46 34.42 -17.04
CA VAL A 559 -20.39 32.98 -16.83
C VAL A 559 -19.01 32.58 -16.32
N TRP A 560 -18.96 32.09 -15.11
CA TRP A 560 -17.72 31.52 -14.55
C TRP A 560 -17.48 30.12 -15.10
N SER A 561 -16.30 29.90 -15.64
CA SER A 561 -15.78 28.59 -16.09
C SER A 561 -14.40 28.35 -15.51
N TYR A 562 -13.97 27.11 -15.47
CA TYR A 562 -12.64 26.73 -14.99
C TYR A 562 -11.85 26.03 -16.10
N TYR A 563 -10.61 26.48 -16.29
CA TYR A 563 -9.68 25.91 -17.27
C TYR A 563 -8.49 25.30 -16.54
N ASN A 564 -8.12 24.08 -16.87
CA ASN A 564 -6.97 23.40 -16.25
C ASN A 564 -5.65 24.10 -16.63
N ALA A 565 -4.53 23.60 -16.11
CA ALA A 565 -3.20 24.16 -16.38
C ALA A 565 -2.81 24.11 -17.86
N TYR A 566 -3.48 23.29 -18.67
CA TYR A 566 -3.28 23.18 -20.11
C TYR A 566 -4.28 24.02 -20.91
N GLY A 567 -5.09 24.82 -20.24
CA GLY A 567 -6.09 25.69 -20.84
C GLY A 567 -7.36 24.98 -21.30
N ALA A 568 -7.49 23.68 -21.14
CA ALA A 568 -8.72 22.97 -21.45
C ALA A 568 -9.78 23.24 -20.40
N ARG A 569 -11.03 23.55 -20.86
CA ARG A 569 -12.18 23.77 -19.97
C ARG A 569 -12.50 22.48 -19.22
N VAL A 570 -12.58 22.57 -17.90
CA VAL A 570 -12.96 21.46 -17.02
C VAL A 570 -14.47 21.36 -16.90
N SER A 571 -15.02 20.16 -16.75
CA SER A 571 -16.40 19.89 -16.36
C SER A 571 -16.43 18.99 -15.13
N GLY A 572 -17.54 19.00 -14.38
CA GLY A 572 -17.66 18.25 -13.13
C GLY A 572 -17.06 18.98 -11.93
N TRP A 573 -16.55 18.23 -10.96
CA TRP A 573 -16.05 18.76 -9.70
C TRP A 573 -14.68 19.45 -9.86
N VAL A 574 -14.53 20.62 -9.24
CA VAL A 574 -13.30 21.42 -9.22
C VAL A 574 -12.96 21.83 -7.80
N GLY A 575 -11.81 21.41 -7.31
CA GLY A 575 -11.22 21.91 -6.06
C GLY A 575 -10.39 23.16 -6.33
N SER A 576 -10.70 24.29 -5.67
CA SER A 576 -9.94 25.54 -5.81
C SER A 576 -10.01 26.36 -4.53
N GLY A 577 -8.87 26.88 -4.06
CA GLY A 577 -8.80 27.74 -2.88
C GLY A 577 -9.37 27.11 -1.59
N GLY A 578 -9.24 25.79 -1.42
CA GLY A 578 -9.76 25.06 -0.26
C GLY A 578 -11.28 24.83 -0.27
N SER A 579 -11.95 25.11 -1.38
CA SER A 579 -13.39 24.91 -1.57
C SER A 579 -13.67 24.07 -2.81
N TRP A 580 -14.80 23.36 -2.81
CA TRP A 580 -15.28 22.61 -3.96
C TRP A 580 -16.28 23.42 -4.77
N TYR A 581 -16.22 23.25 -6.09
CA TYR A 581 -17.10 23.84 -7.08
C TYR A 581 -17.56 22.75 -8.04
N TYR A 582 -18.64 22.98 -8.73
CA TYR A 582 -19.12 22.09 -9.79
C TYR A 582 -19.30 22.86 -11.09
N ILE A 583 -18.69 22.37 -12.16
CA ILE A 583 -18.85 22.92 -13.50
C ILE A 583 -19.81 22.03 -14.26
N ASP A 584 -20.94 22.59 -14.65
CA ASP A 584 -21.97 21.87 -15.40
C ASP A 584 -21.42 21.34 -16.73
N PRO A 585 -21.44 20.02 -16.95
CA PRO A 585 -20.82 19.41 -18.13
C PRO A 585 -21.46 19.86 -19.46
N ALA A 586 -22.74 20.22 -19.44
CA ALA A 586 -23.45 20.62 -20.65
C ALA A 586 -23.16 22.04 -21.04
N THR A 587 -23.02 22.94 -20.07
CA THR A 587 -22.88 24.39 -20.31
C THR A 587 -21.42 24.87 -20.10
N GLY A 588 -20.64 24.18 -19.28
CA GLY A 588 -19.32 24.63 -18.82
C GLY A 588 -19.38 25.76 -17.81
N ALA A 589 -20.56 26.05 -17.24
CA ALA A 589 -20.78 27.09 -16.25
C ALA A 589 -20.60 26.55 -14.81
N MET A 590 -20.04 27.36 -13.93
CA MET A 590 -19.97 27.11 -12.50
C MET A 590 -21.36 27.04 -11.89
N ALA A 591 -21.68 25.99 -11.19
CA ALA A 591 -22.94 25.76 -10.49
C ALA A 591 -23.12 26.69 -9.29
N THR A 592 -24.36 27.12 -9.05
CA THR A 592 -24.80 27.87 -7.86
C THR A 592 -26.18 27.38 -7.43
N GLY A 593 -26.52 27.49 -6.14
CA GLY A 593 -27.79 27.00 -5.61
C GLY A 593 -27.83 25.46 -5.56
N TRP A 594 -29.02 24.90 -5.61
CA TRP A 594 -29.24 23.46 -5.60
C TRP A 594 -28.92 22.82 -6.95
N VAL A 595 -28.06 21.80 -6.94
CA VAL A 595 -27.68 21.05 -8.13
C VAL A 595 -27.68 19.55 -7.80
N GLN A 596 -28.28 18.76 -8.69
CA GLN A 596 -28.25 17.31 -8.61
C GLN A 596 -27.11 16.77 -9.46
N VAL A 597 -26.18 16.04 -8.80
CA VAL A 597 -25.06 15.36 -9.47
C VAL A 597 -25.25 13.85 -9.27
N GLY A 598 -25.57 13.15 -10.33
CA GLY A 598 -26.01 11.76 -10.25
C GLY A 598 -27.30 11.65 -9.40
N PRO A 599 -27.39 10.74 -8.42
CA PRO A 599 -28.54 10.62 -7.53
C PRO A 599 -28.55 11.61 -6.36
N THR A 600 -27.48 12.39 -6.17
CA THR A 600 -27.22 13.17 -4.95
C THR A 600 -27.44 14.67 -5.20
N TRP A 601 -28.10 15.35 -4.25
CA TRP A 601 -28.27 16.79 -4.25
C TRP A 601 -27.16 17.48 -3.46
N TYR A 602 -26.68 18.60 -4.00
CA TYR A 602 -25.68 19.48 -3.41
C TYR A 602 -26.20 20.92 -3.42
N LEU A 603 -25.70 21.72 -2.48
CA LEU A 603 -26.02 23.16 -2.44
C LEU A 603 -24.73 23.96 -2.55
N PHE A 604 -24.72 24.88 -3.52
CA PHE A 604 -23.59 25.79 -3.74
C PHE A 604 -23.96 27.21 -3.36
N SER A 605 -23.01 27.96 -2.84
CA SER A 605 -23.15 29.38 -2.53
C SER A 605 -23.35 30.21 -3.84
N ALA A 606 -23.69 31.48 -3.69
CA ALA A 606 -23.75 32.39 -4.84
C ALA A 606 -22.37 32.61 -5.52
N SER A 607 -21.25 32.32 -4.79
CA SER A 607 -19.89 32.32 -5.33
C SER A 607 -19.45 30.95 -5.84
N GLY A 608 -20.37 29.96 -5.93
CA GLY A 608 -20.11 28.62 -6.45
C GLY A 608 -19.47 27.63 -5.48
N GLN A 609 -19.19 28.04 -4.25
CA GLN A 609 -18.58 27.13 -3.26
C GLN A 609 -19.59 26.10 -2.75
N MET A 610 -19.24 24.84 -2.74
CA MET A 610 -20.04 23.78 -2.15
C MET A 610 -20.23 24.01 -0.65
N LEU A 611 -21.47 23.95 -0.19
CA LEU A 611 -21.82 24.14 1.21
C LEU A 611 -21.88 22.81 1.96
N THR A 612 -21.60 22.84 3.25
CA THR A 612 -21.66 21.68 4.16
C THR A 612 -22.33 22.07 5.47
N GLY A 613 -22.73 21.08 6.29
CA GLY A 613 -23.35 21.31 7.58
C GLY A 613 -24.79 21.86 7.45
N TRP A 614 -25.25 22.55 8.48
CA TRP A 614 -26.60 23.11 8.51
C TRP A 614 -26.78 24.28 7.55
N GLN A 615 -27.80 24.20 6.69
CA GLN A 615 -28.14 25.24 5.71
C GLN A 615 -29.63 25.57 5.76
N TYR A 616 -29.95 26.85 5.62
CA TYR A 616 -31.32 27.31 5.49
C TYR A 616 -31.59 27.84 4.05
N ALA A 617 -32.43 27.11 3.31
CA ALA A 617 -32.80 27.45 1.93
C ALA A 617 -34.31 27.33 1.75
N GLY A 618 -35.06 28.13 2.51
CA GLY A 618 -36.54 28.05 2.59
C GLY A 618 -37.00 27.03 3.66
N ALA A 619 -36.25 26.00 3.92
CA ALA A 619 -36.33 25.07 5.03
C ALA A 619 -34.93 24.77 5.56
N TRP A 620 -34.81 24.07 6.68
CA TRP A 620 -33.53 23.59 7.18
C TRP A 620 -33.14 22.27 6.49
N TYR A 621 -31.92 22.23 6.02
CA TYR A 621 -31.25 21.06 5.45
C TYR A 621 -29.94 20.80 6.19
N TYR A 622 -29.47 19.58 6.14
CA TYR A 622 -28.13 19.26 6.56
C TYR A 622 -27.36 18.63 5.38
N LEU A 623 -26.20 19.19 5.12
CA LEU A 623 -25.30 18.69 4.10
C LEU A 623 -24.14 17.97 4.80
N ALA A 624 -23.91 16.73 4.44
CA ALA A 624 -22.79 15.95 4.95
C ALA A 624 -21.45 16.66 4.74
N PRO A 625 -20.35 16.27 5.38
CA PRO A 625 -19.03 16.81 5.07
C PRO A 625 -18.61 16.68 3.59
N SER A 626 -19.17 15.67 2.89
CA SER A 626 -19.04 15.51 1.43
C SER A 626 -19.83 16.52 0.60
N GLY A 627 -20.63 17.37 1.21
CA GLY A 627 -21.58 18.27 0.55
C GLY A 627 -22.93 17.62 0.21
N ALA A 628 -23.04 16.30 0.30
CA ALA A 628 -24.27 15.58 -0.03
C ALA A 628 -25.43 15.94 0.90
N MET A 629 -26.60 16.24 0.34
CA MET A 629 -27.83 16.46 1.09
C MET A 629 -28.25 15.14 1.77
N VAL A 630 -28.46 15.18 3.10
CA VAL A 630 -28.89 14.00 3.85
C VAL A 630 -30.41 13.86 3.86
N THR A 631 -30.88 12.62 3.95
CA THR A 631 -32.30 12.25 4.11
C THR A 631 -32.42 11.20 5.23
N GLY A 632 -33.63 10.96 5.71
CA GLY A 632 -33.89 9.98 6.75
C GLY A 632 -33.40 10.41 8.13
N TRP A 633 -33.19 9.42 9.02
CA TRP A 633 -32.71 9.65 10.37
C TRP A 633 -31.22 9.97 10.41
N GLN A 634 -30.86 11.08 11.06
CA GLN A 634 -29.46 11.52 11.21
C GLN A 634 -29.16 11.83 12.68
N ASN A 635 -28.05 11.32 13.19
CA ASN A 635 -27.51 11.71 14.49
C ASN A 635 -26.43 12.79 14.28
N ILE A 636 -26.76 14.04 14.62
CA ILE A 636 -25.86 15.18 14.43
C ILE A 636 -25.44 15.71 15.78
N GLY A 637 -24.19 15.49 16.15
CA GLY A 637 -23.67 15.71 17.50
C GLY A 637 -24.20 14.62 18.44
N ILE A 638 -25.09 14.99 19.38
CA ILE A 638 -25.74 14.07 20.33
C ILE A 638 -27.27 14.01 20.14
N THR A 639 -27.77 14.61 19.06
CA THR A 639 -29.19 14.81 18.84
C THR A 639 -29.64 14.12 17.57
N TRP A 640 -30.79 13.45 17.61
CA TRP A 640 -31.41 12.85 16.46
C TRP A 640 -32.34 13.83 15.74
N TYR A 641 -32.22 13.83 14.42
CA TYR A 641 -33.03 14.58 13.48
C TYR A 641 -33.61 13.65 12.43
N TYR A 642 -34.66 14.06 11.76
CA TYR A 642 -35.20 13.37 10.59
C TYR A 642 -35.34 14.36 9.44
N PHE A 643 -34.87 13.96 8.26
CA PHE A 643 -35.00 14.71 7.02
C PHE A 643 -35.89 13.94 6.05
N GLY A 644 -36.84 14.62 5.45
CA GLY A 644 -37.73 14.04 4.44
C GLY A 644 -36.95 13.55 3.19
N GLU A 645 -37.67 12.91 2.28
CA GLU A 645 -37.05 12.52 0.97
C GLU A 645 -36.62 13.74 0.16
N ASP A 646 -37.20 14.89 0.42
CA ASP A 646 -36.85 16.21 -0.15
C ASP A 646 -35.68 16.89 0.62
N GLY A 647 -35.10 16.23 1.62
CA GLY A 647 -34.04 16.73 2.47
C GLY A 647 -34.46 17.75 3.53
N GLN A 648 -35.73 18.12 3.62
CA GLN A 648 -36.20 19.10 4.61
C GLN A 648 -36.25 18.50 6.01
N MET A 649 -35.75 19.25 7.00
CA MET A 649 -35.74 18.86 8.41
C MET A 649 -37.18 18.80 8.95
N ALA A 650 -37.57 17.68 9.53
CA ALA A 650 -38.87 17.51 10.17
C ALA A 650 -39.00 18.34 11.46
N THR A 651 -40.19 18.93 11.66
CA THR A 651 -40.60 19.63 12.89
C THR A 651 -42.01 19.27 13.24
N GLY A 652 -42.38 19.30 14.54
CA GLY A 652 -43.71 18.91 15.01
C GLY A 652 -43.95 17.41 14.87
N TRP A 653 -45.24 17.03 14.77
CA TRP A 653 -45.63 15.64 14.56
C TRP A 653 -45.39 15.17 13.14
N THR A 654 -44.58 14.18 12.97
CA THR A 654 -44.18 13.61 11.66
C THR A 654 -44.41 12.09 11.67
N MET A 655 -45.07 11.56 10.64
CA MET A 655 -45.29 10.13 10.47
C MET A 655 -44.13 9.53 9.67
N ILE A 656 -43.41 8.58 10.26
CA ILE A 656 -42.27 7.90 9.65
C ILE A 656 -42.52 6.39 9.73
N SER A 657 -42.55 5.73 8.60
CA SER A 657 -42.77 4.27 8.50
C SER A 657 -43.96 3.77 9.34
N GLY A 658 -45.09 4.53 9.33
CA GLY A 658 -46.32 4.16 10.04
C GLY A 658 -46.35 4.46 11.54
N ARG A 659 -45.35 5.17 12.07
CA ARG A 659 -45.27 5.62 13.45
C ARG A 659 -45.18 7.13 13.57
N TRP A 660 -45.80 7.71 14.58
CA TRP A 660 -45.74 9.14 14.86
C TRP A 660 -44.54 9.47 15.76
N TYR A 661 -43.75 10.45 15.36
CA TYR A 661 -42.65 11.03 16.09
C TYR A 661 -42.83 12.52 16.24
N TYR A 662 -42.40 13.07 17.37
CA TYR A 662 -42.49 14.51 17.60
C TYR A 662 -41.08 15.11 17.58
N PHE A 663 -40.92 16.17 16.80
CA PHE A 663 -39.69 16.94 16.68
C PHE A 663 -39.92 18.35 17.22
N ALA A 664 -39.01 18.85 18.05
CA ALA A 664 -39.04 20.21 18.54
C ALA A 664 -38.96 21.22 17.37
N SER A 665 -39.22 22.50 17.62
CA SER A 665 -39.16 23.56 16.57
C SER A 665 -37.80 23.71 15.89
N LEU A 666 -36.72 23.26 16.56
CA LEU A 666 -35.35 23.20 16.03
C LEU A 666 -35.00 21.80 15.47
N GLY A 667 -36.00 20.96 15.22
CA GLY A 667 -35.84 19.65 14.58
C GLY A 667 -35.34 18.52 15.47
N ALA A 668 -35.02 18.75 16.72
CA ALA A 668 -34.59 17.69 17.62
C ALA A 668 -35.72 16.70 17.91
N TRP A 669 -35.47 15.39 17.78
CA TRP A 669 -36.39 14.37 18.22
C TRP A 669 -36.52 14.39 19.75
N VAL A 670 -37.76 14.35 20.26
CA VAL A 670 -38.09 14.49 21.70
C VAL A 670 -38.70 13.19 22.24
#